data_f3a88d98454850216690c66d06f328ce
#
_entry.id   f3a88d98454850216690c66d06f328ce
#
_cell.length_a   1.000
_cell.length_b   1.000
_cell.length_c   1.000
_cell.angle_alpha   90.00
_cell.angle_beta   90.00
_cell.angle_gamma   90.00
#
_symmetry.space_group_name_H-M   'P 1'
#
loop_
_entity.id
_entity.type
_entity.pdbx_description
1 polymer ?
#
loop_
_entity_poly.entity_id
_entity_poly.type
_entity_poly.pdbx_seq_one_letter_code
_entity_poly.pdbx_strand_id
1 'polypeptide(L)'
;MDPIQLAIIIVAGILFLYLFIFKILGLRVINSNEVAVIEKWWSFKGSLKDSIIALNGEAGYSPHLLRGGIHFKTVLMYRIHRYPLITIPQGQIAYIFARDGKPLEPRQTLGKIVPEANNFQDIIGFLKNGGQRGPQRGFIREGTYAINLAQFIVITSTDIKAIFSGSKQDRSELASMQQTLLARNGFSPVIIMGTANQTADMMGIVTVHDGLPLPEGEIIAPYVGEDHASFQDPEKFLALNGRRGKQIQVLIDGTYYINRLFATVEFRPKTVVPIGFVGVVVSFFGKEGVDTTGLDYRHGELVADGCKGVLERPLMPGKYAFNTDAGKVVLVPTTNIILKWNRAEVGDHKYDENLTEVDIITKDAFEPSLPLSVVMHIDYKQAPWVIQRFGDINMLVNQSLDPLVSAYFKDVAQTKTIIELIQERSEIRERAVSEMREKFQKYNLQLEEVLIGTPKAAAGDTQIENILMQLRERQIAEEKKVTYGKQQSAAESEKSLREAQATAEQQSFLTKSKIQIEIEGNAGAALASKAEQEANQIVALAKANNTRIRLEGEAEASKESNVGLAKAQAIDAQVKAYGGAEFRIIQEVTDKLSDAIKNTSVDIVPRTVVNMGGSGESGSGGTGTVLDALLKFITLDKMGISISDIAKAAQGVDSTAVEAATPAAPAAPAAAAATAKADAPKA
;
A
#
# COMPACT_ATOMS: atom_id res chain seq x y z
N MET A 1 -41.74 -6.39 95.17
CA MET A 1 -40.81 -5.77 94.15
C MET A 1 -41.67 -4.85 93.32
N ASP A 2 -41.29 -3.63 93.26
CA ASP A 2 -41.95 -2.64 92.49
C ASP A 2 -41.91 -3.05 90.98
N PRO A 3 -42.97 -2.89 90.20
CA PRO A 3 -43.02 -3.29 88.82
C PRO A 3 -41.91 -2.62 87.98
N ILE A 4 -41.47 -1.41 88.43
CA ILE A 4 -40.31 -0.67 87.84
C ILE A 4 -39.00 -1.40 88.10
N GLN A 5 -38.75 -1.90 89.33
CA GLN A 5 -37.55 -2.68 89.65
C GLN A 5 -37.50 -3.99 88.88
N LEU A 6 -38.63 -4.66 88.73
CA LEU A 6 -38.72 -5.88 87.89
C LEU A 6 -38.39 -5.59 86.44
N ALA A 7 -38.92 -4.51 85.86
CA ALA A 7 -38.60 -4.08 84.47
C ALA A 7 -37.11 -3.74 84.31
N ILE A 8 -36.49 -3.03 85.30
CA ILE A 8 -35.05 -2.72 85.26
C ILE A 8 -34.18 -3.99 85.27
N ILE A 9 -34.56 -4.99 86.09
CA ILE A 9 -33.84 -6.27 86.17
C ILE A 9 -33.96 -7.05 84.85
N ILE A 10 -35.14 -7.08 84.25
CA ILE A 10 -35.36 -7.73 82.94
C ILE A 10 -34.54 -7.06 81.86
N VAL A 11 -34.57 -5.72 81.76
CA VAL A 11 -33.76 -4.95 80.80
C VAL A 11 -32.27 -5.17 81.07
N ALA A 12 -31.81 -5.13 82.31
CA ALA A 12 -30.42 -5.40 82.63
C ALA A 12 -30.02 -6.85 82.28
N GLY A 13 -30.90 -7.81 82.55
CA GLY A 13 -30.70 -9.21 82.14
C GLY A 13 -30.62 -9.42 80.63
N ILE A 14 -31.49 -8.78 79.86
CA ILE A 14 -31.44 -8.78 78.43
C ILE A 14 -30.17 -8.13 77.89
N LEU A 15 -29.81 -7.00 78.46
CA LEU A 15 -28.58 -6.30 78.11
C LEU A 15 -27.33 -7.13 78.38
N PHE A 16 -27.31 -7.77 79.62
CA PHE A 16 -26.23 -8.67 80.00
C PHE A 16 -26.17 -9.88 79.05
N LEU A 17 -27.29 -10.50 78.70
CA LEU A 17 -27.37 -11.63 77.81
C LEU A 17 -26.90 -11.23 76.42
N TYR A 18 -27.30 -10.05 75.89
CA TYR A 18 -26.81 -9.48 74.69
C TYR A 18 -25.28 -9.28 74.72
N LEU A 19 -24.77 -8.61 75.77
CA LEU A 19 -23.33 -8.40 75.91
C LEU A 19 -22.56 -9.72 76.06
N PHE A 20 -23.12 -10.70 76.75
CA PHE A 20 -22.53 -12.03 76.90
C PHE A 20 -22.46 -12.77 75.57
N ILE A 21 -23.55 -12.81 74.79
CA ILE A 21 -23.58 -13.48 73.47
C ILE A 21 -22.69 -12.77 72.45
N PHE A 22 -22.80 -11.47 72.34
CA PHE A 22 -22.07 -10.72 71.33
C PHE A 22 -20.65 -10.33 71.67
N LYS A 23 -20.35 -10.09 72.92
CA LYS A 23 -19.01 -9.66 73.44
C LYS A 23 -18.16 -10.79 74.03
N ILE A 24 -18.75 -11.69 74.78
CA ILE A 24 -18.00 -12.79 75.43
C ILE A 24 -17.98 -14.05 74.59
N LEU A 25 -19.15 -14.59 74.18
CA LEU A 25 -19.24 -15.75 73.29
C LEU A 25 -18.80 -15.41 71.84
N GLY A 26 -18.89 -14.13 71.50
CA GLY A 26 -18.39 -13.68 70.17
C GLY A 26 -19.22 -14.15 69.01
N LEU A 27 -20.54 -14.06 69.11
CA LEU A 27 -21.43 -14.30 68.01
C LEU A 27 -21.14 -13.26 66.89
N ARG A 28 -20.80 -13.76 65.74
CA ARG A 28 -20.54 -12.93 64.56
C ARG A 28 -21.36 -13.43 63.36
N VAL A 29 -22.12 -12.52 62.80
CA VAL A 29 -22.86 -12.76 61.54
C VAL A 29 -22.06 -12.16 60.43
N ILE A 30 -21.76 -12.95 59.41
CA ILE A 30 -21.04 -12.51 58.20
C ILE A 30 -22.05 -12.61 57.05
N ASN A 31 -22.17 -11.54 56.28
CA ASN A 31 -23.06 -11.50 55.13
C ASN A 31 -22.52 -12.39 54.00
N SER A 32 -23.39 -12.85 53.12
CA SER A 32 -22.99 -13.73 51.99
C SER A 32 -22.03 -13.06 51.00
N ASN A 33 -22.04 -11.73 50.93
CA ASN A 33 -21.14 -10.92 50.08
C ASN A 33 -19.83 -10.53 50.79
N GLU A 34 -19.60 -10.98 52.00
CA GLU A 34 -18.44 -10.69 52.81
C GLU A 34 -17.71 -11.97 53.20
N VAL A 35 -16.44 -11.75 53.57
CA VAL A 35 -15.60 -12.77 54.18
C VAL A 35 -14.89 -12.15 55.39
N ALA A 36 -14.43 -12.99 56.30
CA ALA A 36 -13.65 -12.48 57.41
C ALA A 36 -12.41 -13.32 57.67
N VAL A 37 -11.32 -12.62 57.95
CA VAL A 37 -10.06 -13.20 58.44
C VAL A 37 -10.09 -13.21 59.98
N ILE A 38 -9.68 -14.35 60.54
CA ILE A 38 -9.51 -14.56 61.97
C ILE A 38 -8.06 -14.26 62.33
N GLU A 39 -7.85 -13.35 63.27
CA GLU A 39 -6.59 -13.12 63.96
C GLU A 39 -6.67 -13.68 65.36
N LYS A 40 -5.82 -14.65 65.69
CA LYS A 40 -5.73 -15.22 67.00
C LYS A 40 -4.65 -14.49 67.85
N TRP A 41 -5.03 -13.82 68.93
CA TRP A 41 -4.11 -12.99 69.67
C TRP A 41 -3.24 -13.80 70.63
N TRP A 42 -3.77 -14.90 71.13
CA TRP A 42 -3.11 -15.72 72.09
C TRP A 42 -3.34 -17.20 71.83
N SER A 43 -2.28 -18.00 72.03
CA SER A 43 -2.34 -19.46 71.89
C SER A 43 -1.40 -20.13 72.91
N PHE A 44 -1.83 -21.28 73.40
CA PHE A 44 -0.97 -22.15 74.24
C PHE A 44 0.23 -22.70 73.44
N LYS A 45 0.18 -22.67 72.13
CA LYS A 45 1.28 -23.08 71.22
C LYS A 45 2.29 -21.96 70.95
N GLY A 46 2.12 -20.82 71.59
CA GLY A 46 3.00 -19.67 71.40
C GLY A 46 2.60 -18.79 70.18
N SER A 47 3.48 -17.82 69.85
CA SER A 47 3.33 -16.90 68.81
C SER A 47 4.26 -17.27 67.58
N LEU A 48 3.85 -16.94 66.41
CA LEU A 48 4.70 -17.06 65.20
C LEU A 48 5.92 -16.16 65.29
N LYS A 49 7.10 -16.66 64.88
CA LYS A 49 8.36 -15.87 64.85
C LYS A 49 8.64 -15.30 63.47
N ASP A 50 8.51 -16.11 62.43
CA ASP A 50 8.98 -15.79 61.05
C ASP A 50 7.87 -15.81 60.02
N SER A 51 6.63 -16.13 60.40
CA SER A 51 5.47 -16.17 59.53
C SER A 51 4.31 -15.35 60.08
N ILE A 52 3.35 -15.04 59.24
CA ILE A 52 2.14 -14.29 59.60
C ILE A 52 0.94 -15.24 59.74
N ILE A 53 0.97 -16.38 59.04
CA ILE A 53 -0.13 -17.35 58.99
C ILE A 53 0.11 -18.51 59.97
N ALA A 54 -0.83 -18.71 60.85
CA ALA A 54 -0.79 -19.77 61.86
C ALA A 54 -1.33 -21.09 61.26
N LEU A 55 -0.44 -21.96 60.81
CA LEU A 55 -0.81 -23.26 60.24
C LEU A 55 -1.14 -24.32 61.30
N ASN A 56 -0.48 -24.31 62.43
CA ASN A 56 -0.60 -25.33 63.48
C ASN A 56 -1.40 -24.86 64.71
N GLY A 57 -2.08 -23.70 64.62
CA GLY A 57 -2.92 -23.14 65.65
C GLY A 57 -2.18 -22.21 66.65
N GLU A 58 -0.99 -21.71 66.31
CA GLU A 58 -0.26 -20.65 66.98
C GLU A 58 -1.07 -19.34 67.03
N ALA A 59 -0.59 -18.33 67.79
CA ALA A 59 -1.13 -16.98 67.70
C ALA A 59 -0.67 -16.32 66.38
N GLY A 60 -1.62 -15.79 65.60
CA GLY A 60 -1.40 -15.21 64.26
C GLY A 60 -2.68 -15.25 63.40
N TYR A 61 -2.57 -14.94 62.11
CA TYR A 61 -3.71 -15.01 61.22
C TYR A 61 -4.03 -16.45 60.82
N SER A 62 -5.33 -16.79 60.86
CA SER A 62 -5.80 -18.11 60.41
C SER A 62 -5.75 -18.23 58.88
N PRO A 63 -5.33 -19.39 58.32
CA PRO A 63 -5.41 -19.64 56.87
C PRO A 63 -6.84 -19.73 56.39
N HIS A 64 -7.79 -20.13 57.26
CA HIS A 64 -9.18 -20.31 56.89
C HIS A 64 -9.97 -19.01 57.00
N LEU A 65 -10.79 -18.74 56.00
CA LEU A 65 -11.73 -17.61 56.02
C LEU A 65 -13.08 -18.04 56.58
N LEU A 66 -13.71 -17.14 57.31
CA LEU A 66 -15.13 -17.26 57.63
C LEU A 66 -15.95 -16.75 56.44
N ARG A 67 -16.84 -17.60 55.99
CA ARG A 67 -17.81 -17.28 54.90
C ARG A 67 -19.12 -16.82 55.51
N GLY A 68 -20.08 -16.39 54.67
CA GLY A 68 -21.43 -16.00 55.13
C GLY A 68 -22.06 -17.03 56.04
N GLY A 69 -22.70 -16.55 57.13
CA GLY A 69 -23.30 -17.36 58.17
C GLY A 69 -23.04 -16.88 59.58
N ILE A 70 -23.43 -17.67 60.55
CA ILE A 70 -23.27 -17.39 61.98
C ILE A 70 -22.07 -18.15 62.53
N HIS A 71 -21.15 -17.42 63.13
CA HIS A 71 -19.91 -17.96 63.68
C HIS A 71 -19.71 -17.54 65.14
N PHE A 72 -19.26 -18.50 65.94
CA PHE A 72 -18.90 -18.25 67.37
C PHE A 72 -17.39 -18.23 67.50
N LYS A 73 -16.85 -17.03 67.82
CA LYS A 73 -15.42 -16.81 68.02
C LYS A 73 -15.24 -15.85 69.22
N THR A 74 -14.80 -16.37 70.33
CA THR A 74 -14.58 -15.61 71.59
C THR A 74 -13.72 -14.39 71.33
N VAL A 75 -14.18 -13.19 71.67
CA VAL A 75 -13.49 -11.93 71.48
C VAL A 75 -12.19 -11.85 72.26
N LEU A 76 -12.09 -12.58 73.37
CA LEU A 76 -10.90 -12.67 74.21
C LEU A 76 -9.69 -13.30 73.53
N MET A 77 -9.95 -14.18 72.52
CA MET A 77 -8.86 -14.89 71.85
C MET A 77 -8.77 -14.53 70.35
N TYR A 78 -9.87 -14.05 69.77
CA TYR A 78 -9.97 -13.86 68.34
C TYR A 78 -10.44 -12.46 68.00
N ARG A 79 -9.72 -11.83 67.05
CA ARG A 79 -10.14 -10.62 66.33
C ARG A 79 -10.59 -11.00 64.96
N ILE A 80 -11.68 -10.43 64.47
CA ILE A 80 -12.27 -10.75 63.21
C ILE A 80 -12.26 -9.50 62.33
N HIS A 81 -11.56 -9.60 61.20
CA HIS A 81 -11.47 -8.57 60.18
C HIS A 81 -12.41 -8.91 59.05
N ARG A 82 -13.49 -8.13 58.88
CA ARG A 82 -14.48 -8.30 57.81
C ARG A 82 -14.15 -7.40 56.63
N TYR A 83 -14.35 -7.93 55.44
CA TYR A 83 -14.25 -7.16 54.20
C TYR A 83 -15.12 -7.82 53.12
N PRO A 84 -15.57 -7.05 52.08
CA PRO A 84 -16.34 -7.59 51.01
C PRO A 84 -15.52 -8.59 50.19
N LEU A 85 -16.19 -9.49 49.50
CA LEU A 85 -15.55 -10.34 48.50
C LEU A 85 -14.81 -9.47 47.46
N ILE A 86 -13.69 -9.94 46.97
CA ILE A 86 -12.89 -9.24 45.99
C ILE A 86 -13.48 -9.47 44.63
N THR A 87 -14.10 -8.44 44.07
CA THR A 87 -14.68 -8.49 42.72
C THR A 87 -13.79 -7.75 41.76
N ILE A 88 -13.37 -8.44 40.73
CA ILE A 88 -12.63 -7.88 39.60
C ILE A 88 -13.60 -7.70 38.44
N PRO A 89 -13.76 -6.46 37.94
CA PRO A 89 -14.63 -6.18 36.78
C PRO A 89 -14.23 -6.95 35.53
N GLN A 90 -15.19 -7.13 34.62
CA GLN A 90 -14.93 -7.76 33.35
C GLN A 90 -13.87 -7.01 32.55
N GLY A 91 -12.97 -7.75 31.92
CA GLY A 91 -11.87 -7.17 31.14
C GLY A 91 -10.78 -6.52 31.99
N GLN A 92 -10.75 -6.79 33.30
CA GLN A 92 -9.67 -6.35 34.18
C GLN A 92 -8.93 -7.52 34.82
N ILE A 93 -7.72 -7.24 35.26
CA ILE A 93 -6.88 -8.17 36.03
C ILE A 93 -6.44 -7.50 37.31
N ALA A 94 -6.17 -8.29 38.32
CA ALA A 94 -5.57 -7.80 39.60
C ALA A 94 -4.33 -8.59 39.94
N TYR A 95 -3.37 -7.90 40.53
CA TYR A 95 -2.09 -8.47 40.91
C TYR A 95 -2.08 -8.89 42.37
N ILE A 96 -1.32 -9.93 42.64
CA ILE A 96 -1.21 -10.50 43.98
C ILE A 96 0.20 -10.30 44.50
N PHE A 97 0.27 -9.88 45.75
CA PHE A 97 1.49 -9.84 46.52
C PHE A 97 1.30 -10.74 47.77
N ALA A 98 2.11 -11.77 47.91
CA ALA A 98 2.08 -12.68 49.06
C ALA A 98 2.99 -12.15 50.16
N ARG A 99 2.45 -12.04 51.37
CA ARG A 99 3.19 -11.52 52.55
C ARG A 99 4.04 -12.60 53.22
N ASP A 100 3.59 -13.87 53.15
CA ASP A 100 4.25 -15.00 53.74
C ASP A 100 4.54 -16.09 52.71
N GLY A 101 5.56 -16.89 52.95
CA GLY A 101 6.02 -17.94 52.03
C GLY A 101 7.55 -18.03 52.02
N LYS A 102 8.07 -18.92 51.17
CA LYS A 102 9.51 -19.05 50.98
C LYS A 102 10.10 -17.76 50.38
N PRO A 103 11.36 -17.42 50.69
CA PRO A 103 12.01 -16.30 50.00
C PRO A 103 12.15 -16.58 48.52
N LEU A 104 12.19 -15.52 47.70
CA LEU A 104 12.52 -15.61 46.27
C LEU A 104 13.98 -16.03 46.13
N GLU A 105 14.29 -16.76 45.07
CA GLU A 105 15.66 -17.08 44.68
C GLU A 105 16.42 -15.82 44.23
N PRO A 106 17.76 -15.77 44.35
CA PRO A 106 18.54 -14.55 44.10
C PRO A 106 18.35 -13.93 42.70
N ARG A 107 17.95 -14.72 41.74
CA ARG A 107 17.73 -14.28 40.31
C ARG A 107 16.25 -14.17 39.92
N GLN A 108 15.36 -14.45 40.89
CA GLN A 108 13.92 -14.46 40.68
C GLN A 108 13.32 -13.13 41.15
N THR A 109 12.46 -12.52 40.38
CA THR A 109 11.79 -11.27 40.73
C THR A 109 10.34 -11.48 41.18
N LEU A 110 9.70 -12.55 40.72
CA LEU A 110 8.31 -12.88 40.98
C LEU A 110 8.16 -14.28 41.56
N GLY A 111 7.26 -14.44 42.52
CA GLY A 111 6.92 -15.74 43.11
C GLY A 111 6.25 -16.66 42.08
N LYS A 112 6.61 -17.94 42.11
CA LYS A 112 6.09 -18.96 41.20
C LYS A 112 4.59 -19.19 41.40
N ILE A 113 3.93 -19.59 40.32
CA ILE A 113 2.53 -19.98 40.36
C ILE A 113 2.39 -21.33 41.06
N VAL A 114 1.50 -21.41 42.06
CA VAL A 114 1.15 -22.63 42.77
C VAL A 114 -0.29 -22.98 42.40
N PRO A 115 -0.53 -23.99 41.55
CA PRO A 115 -1.89 -24.35 41.12
C PRO A 115 -2.82 -24.75 42.27
N GLU A 116 -2.27 -25.38 43.33
CA GLU A 116 -2.98 -25.79 44.51
C GLU A 116 -3.50 -24.64 45.39
N ALA A 117 -3.04 -23.42 45.11
CA ALA A 117 -3.55 -22.21 45.77
C ALA A 117 -4.96 -21.81 45.29
N ASN A 118 -5.52 -22.45 44.26
CA ASN A 118 -6.85 -22.20 43.72
C ASN A 118 -7.13 -20.69 43.50
N ASN A 119 -6.38 -20.04 42.64
CA ASN A 119 -6.43 -18.59 42.41
C ASN A 119 -6.25 -17.78 43.74
N PHE A 120 -5.29 -18.17 44.54
CA PHE A 120 -4.95 -17.55 45.82
C PHE A 120 -6.07 -17.59 46.89
N GLN A 121 -7.04 -18.48 46.76
CA GLN A 121 -8.12 -18.69 47.75
C GLN A 121 -7.72 -19.75 48.79
N ASP A 122 -6.79 -20.65 48.50
CA ASP A 122 -6.26 -21.65 49.43
C ASP A 122 -4.83 -21.32 49.86
N ILE A 123 -4.70 -20.77 51.05
CA ILE A 123 -3.41 -20.47 51.64
C ILE A 123 -2.62 -21.73 52.00
N ILE A 124 -3.30 -22.79 52.47
CA ILE A 124 -2.65 -24.03 52.90
C ILE A 124 -2.02 -24.69 51.68
N GLY A 125 -2.77 -24.78 50.58
CA GLY A 125 -2.24 -25.24 49.31
C GLY A 125 -1.05 -24.41 48.84
N PHE A 126 -1.13 -23.08 48.96
CA PHE A 126 -0.04 -22.18 48.60
C PHE A 126 1.24 -22.42 49.39
N LEU A 127 1.14 -22.37 50.75
CA LEU A 127 2.31 -22.47 51.62
C LEU A 127 2.95 -23.86 51.64
N LYS A 128 2.13 -24.96 51.62
CA LYS A 128 2.64 -26.34 51.61
C LYS A 128 3.36 -26.69 50.30
N ASN A 129 2.87 -26.17 49.16
CA ASN A 129 3.47 -26.45 47.83
C ASN A 129 4.54 -25.43 47.43
N GLY A 130 5.12 -24.76 48.42
CA GLY A 130 6.29 -23.89 48.21
C GLY A 130 6.01 -22.53 47.68
N GLY A 131 4.83 -21.98 47.95
CA GLY A 131 4.51 -20.59 47.67
C GLY A 131 5.55 -19.62 48.18
N GLN A 132 5.86 -18.59 47.44
CA GLN A 132 6.93 -17.64 47.73
C GLN A 132 6.34 -16.26 48.09
N ARG A 133 7.00 -15.57 49.04
CA ARG A 133 6.62 -14.20 49.39
C ARG A 133 7.02 -13.21 48.30
N GLY A 134 6.30 -12.09 48.22
CA GLY A 134 6.55 -11.04 47.23
C GLY A 134 5.50 -10.99 46.13
N PRO A 135 5.74 -10.19 45.07
CA PRO A 135 4.85 -10.11 43.91
C PRO A 135 4.81 -11.46 43.21
N GLN A 136 3.62 -11.87 42.77
CA GLN A 136 3.39 -13.18 42.16
C GLN A 136 3.37 -13.12 40.63
N ARG A 137 3.84 -14.18 39.98
CA ARG A 137 3.66 -14.36 38.51
C ARG A 137 2.19 -14.57 38.14
N GLY A 138 1.47 -15.27 39.06
CA GLY A 138 0.03 -15.44 38.95
C GLY A 138 -0.71 -14.12 39.18
N PHE A 139 -1.77 -13.90 38.47
CA PHE A 139 -2.71 -12.80 38.61
C PHE A 139 -4.14 -13.36 38.64
N ILE A 140 -5.09 -12.58 39.06
CA ILE A 140 -6.52 -12.97 39.04
C ILE A 140 -7.24 -12.17 37.95
N ARG A 141 -8.12 -12.85 37.25
CA ARG A 141 -8.96 -12.30 36.19
C ARG A 141 -10.31 -11.86 36.74
N GLU A 142 -11.17 -11.42 35.83
CA GLU A 142 -12.55 -11.09 36.16
C GLU A 142 -13.25 -12.18 36.98
N GLY A 143 -14.04 -11.77 37.95
CA GLY A 143 -14.75 -12.68 38.87
C GLY A 143 -14.79 -12.19 40.32
N THR A 144 -15.39 -12.98 41.17
CA THR A 144 -15.52 -12.72 42.62
C THR A 144 -14.77 -13.78 43.41
N TYR A 145 -13.85 -13.33 44.23
CA TYR A 145 -12.90 -14.20 44.94
C TYR A 145 -12.93 -13.96 46.45
N ALA A 146 -12.80 -15.04 47.21
CA ALA A 146 -12.64 -14.98 48.64
C ALA A 146 -11.16 -15.18 49.00
N ILE A 147 -10.40 -14.12 48.89
CA ILE A 147 -8.95 -14.12 49.17
C ILE A 147 -8.68 -13.64 50.57
N ASN A 148 -7.78 -14.31 51.31
CA ASN A 148 -7.38 -13.89 52.62
C ASN A 148 -6.40 -12.72 52.55
N LEU A 149 -6.89 -11.51 52.90
CA LEU A 149 -6.13 -10.26 52.82
C LEU A 149 -5.04 -10.12 53.89
N ALA A 150 -4.93 -11.05 54.84
CA ALA A 150 -3.77 -11.11 55.74
C ALA A 150 -2.55 -11.74 55.04
N GLN A 151 -2.77 -12.72 54.15
CA GLN A 151 -1.75 -13.41 53.39
C GLN A 151 -1.47 -12.71 52.05
N PHE A 152 -2.53 -12.37 51.33
CA PHE A 152 -2.40 -11.83 50.00
C PHE A 152 -2.91 -10.39 49.94
N ILE A 153 -2.08 -9.51 49.42
CA ILE A 153 -2.46 -8.17 49.09
C ILE A 153 -2.93 -8.19 47.63
N VAL A 154 -4.11 -7.66 47.37
CA VAL A 154 -4.67 -7.59 46.04
C VAL A 154 -4.60 -6.15 45.53
N ILE A 155 -3.87 -5.96 44.44
CA ILE A 155 -3.66 -4.66 43.83
C ILE A 155 -4.59 -4.60 42.58
N THR A 156 -5.56 -3.69 42.66
CA THR A 156 -6.50 -3.41 41.57
C THR A 156 -6.19 -2.05 40.95
N SER A 157 -6.88 -1.72 39.86
CA SER A 157 -6.74 -0.41 39.21
C SER A 157 -7.15 0.76 40.12
N THR A 158 -8.08 0.53 41.02
CA THR A 158 -8.66 1.58 41.88
C THR A 158 -8.04 1.62 43.29
N ASP A 159 -7.76 0.47 43.89
CA ASP A 159 -7.35 0.37 45.29
C ASP A 159 -6.40 -0.80 45.55
N ILE A 160 -5.77 -0.74 46.72
CA ILE A 160 -4.95 -1.83 47.27
C ILE A 160 -5.70 -2.45 48.43
N LYS A 161 -6.17 -3.68 48.25
CA LYS A 161 -6.93 -4.41 49.26
C LYS A 161 -5.99 -5.24 50.12
N ALA A 162 -5.89 -4.90 51.40
CA ALA A 162 -5.05 -5.59 52.36
C ALA A 162 -5.54 -5.36 53.79
N ILE A 163 -5.26 -6.32 54.68
CA ILE A 163 -5.30 -6.08 56.13
C ILE A 163 -3.91 -5.58 56.52
N PHE A 164 -3.76 -4.26 56.64
CA PHE A 164 -2.47 -3.66 56.95
C PHE A 164 -2.11 -3.80 58.43
N SER A 165 -1.07 -4.58 58.70
CA SER A 165 -0.24 -4.46 59.92
C SER A 165 1.23 -4.13 59.57
N GLY A 166 1.48 -3.62 58.35
CA GLY A 166 2.83 -3.32 57.87
C GLY A 166 3.28 -1.87 58.10
N SER A 167 4.57 -1.61 57.85
CA SER A 167 5.21 -0.30 57.98
C SER A 167 4.65 0.71 56.98
N LYS A 168 4.91 2.02 57.17
CA LYS A 168 4.59 3.07 56.20
C LYS A 168 5.35 2.84 54.89
N GLN A 169 6.55 2.26 54.97
CA GLN A 169 7.40 1.95 53.85
C GLN A 169 6.76 0.89 52.94
N ASP A 170 6.23 -0.21 53.50
CA ASP A 170 5.54 -1.25 52.73
C ASP A 170 4.36 -0.69 51.93
N ARG A 171 3.62 0.26 52.53
CA ARG A 171 2.50 0.92 51.86
C ARG A 171 2.96 1.81 50.70
N SER A 172 4.09 2.51 50.83
CA SER A 172 4.63 3.36 49.77
C SER A 172 5.15 2.52 48.61
N GLU A 173 5.76 1.37 48.89
CA GLU A 173 6.22 0.44 47.86
C GLU A 173 5.07 -0.16 47.04
N LEU A 174 4.01 -0.60 47.72
CA LEU A 174 2.81 -1.11 47.06
C LEU A 174 2.10 -0.03 46.22
N ALA A 175 2.06 1.21 46.71
CA ALA A 175 1.49 2.34 46.00
C ALA A 175 2.32 2.67 44.73
N SER A 176 3.66 2.64 44.84
CA SER A 176 4.54 2.85 43.69
C SER A 176 4.41 1.73 42.67
N MET A 177 4.24 0.48 43.13
CA MET A 177 3.95 -0.66 42.25
C MET A 177 2.63 -0.47 41.51
N GLN A 178 1.56 -0.06 42.21
CA GLN A 178 0.27 0.22 41.57
C GLN A 178 0.39 1.33 40.48
N GLN A 179 1.09 2.42 40.83
CA GLN A 179 1.33 3.51 39.87
C GLN A 179 2.12 3.03 38.64
N THR A 180 3.13 2.20 38.85
CA THR A 180 3.91 1.61 37.72
C THR A 180 3.04 0.73 36.83
N LEU A 181 2.15 -0.06 37.47
CA LEU A 181 1.19 -0.90 36.70
C LEU A 181 0.16 -0.05 35.97
N LEU A 182 -0.33 1.04 36.57
CA LEU A 182 -1.23 1.99 35.89
C LEU A 182 -0.55 2.63 34.69
N ALA A 183 0.68 3.09 34.81
CA ALA A 183 1.47 3.69 33.70
C ALA A 183 1.69 2.71 32.56
N ARG A 184 1.72 1.41 32.85
CA ARG A 184 1.88 0.34 31.84
C ARG A 184 0.56 -0.23 31.33
N ASN A 185 -0.59 0.39 31.62
CA ASN A 185 -1.92 -0.17 31.36
C ASN A 185 -2.06 -1.63 31.87
N GLY A 186 -1.46 -1.89 33.06
CA GLY A 186 -1.28 -3.24 33.56
C GLY A 186 -2.58 -3.93 33.99
N PHE A 187 -3.62 -3.20 34.28
CA PHE A 187 -4.89 -3.75 34.79
C PHE A 187 -5.86 -4.16 33.66
N SER A 188 -5.49 -3.95 32.41
CA SER A 188 -6.26 -4.36 31.24
C SER A 188 -5.48 -5.41 30.44
N PRO A 189 -6.16 -6.32 29.73
CA PRO A 189 -5.50 -7.22 28.80
C PRO A 189 -4.80 -6.41 27.68
N VAL A 190 -3.79 -7.00 27.08
CA VAL A 190 -3.20 -6.51 25.84
C VAL A 190 -4.15 -6.84 24.71
N ILE A 191 -4.69 -5.83 24.07
CA ILE A 191 -5.55 -6.01 22.92
C ILE A 191 -4.80 -5.48 21.70
N ILE A 192 -4.48 -6.37 20.77
CA ILE A 192 -3.87 -6.04 19.49
C ILE A 192 -4.94 -6.32 18.44
N MET A 193 -5.47 -5.27 17.85
CA MET A 193 -6.47 -5.35 16.79
C MET A 193 -6.03 -4.44 15.65
N GLY A 194 -6.22 -4.90 14.43
CA GLY A 194 -6.23 -4.03 13.26
C GLY A 194 -7.48 -3.14 13.32
N THR A 195 -7.34 -1.95 13.87
CA THR A 195 -8.46 -1.01 14.02
C THR A 195 -8.77 -0.39 12.67
N ALA A 196 -10.05 -0.37 12.29
CA ALA A 196 -10.53 0.24 11.04
C ALA A 196 -10.17 1.74 10.91
N ASN A 197 -9.79 2.39 12.02
CA ASN A 197 -9.41 3.81 12.07
C ASN A 197 -7.91 4.06 12.23
N GLN A 198 -7.08 3.01 12.37
CA GLN A 198 -5.62 3.16 12.39
C GLN A 198 -5.05 2.74 11.03
N THR A 199 -4.26 3.62 10.45
CA THR A 199 -3.62 3.45 9.13
C THR A 199 -2.61 2.31 9.07
N ALA A 200 -2.22 1.72 10.21
CA ALA A 200 -1.25 0.63 10.29
C ALA A 200 -1.72 -0.47 11.24
N ASP A 201 -1.62 -1.73 10.79
CA ASP A 201 -1.77 -2.89 11.67
C ASP A 201 -0.62 -2.94 12.66
N MET A 202 -0.94 -3.17 13.93
CA MET A 202 0.05 -3.19 15.01
C MET A 202 0.47 -4.62 15.36
N MET A 203 1.62 -4.74 15.97
CA MET A 203 2.12 -5.93 16.66
C MET A 203 2.65 -5.56 18.03
N GLY A 204 2.78 -6.52 18.93
CA GLY A 204 3.33 -6.32 20.28
C GLY A 204 4.73 -6.91 20.39
N ILE A 205 5.72 -6.06 20.70
CA ILE A 205 7.06 -6.51 21.09
C ILE A 205 7.08 -6.73 22.59
N VAL A 206 7.47 -7.92 23.01
CA VAL A 206 7.44 -8.35 24.40
C VAL A 206 8.82 -8.18 25.04
N THR A 207 8.86 -7.56 26.22
CA THR A 207 10.04 -7.50 27.08
C THR A 207 9.74 -8.22 28.39
N VAL A 208 10.40 -9.34 28.63
CA VAL A 208 10.26 -10.13 29.87
C VAL A 208 11.23 -9.61 30.93
N HIS A 209 10.74 -9.47 32.17
CA HIS A 209 11.51 -8.92 33.31
C HIS A 209 12.02 -9.99 34.28
N ASP A 210 11.51 -11.22 34.21
CA ASP A 210 11.84 -12.33 35.09
C ASP A 210 12.53 -13.47 34.33
N GLY A 211 13.35 -14.25 34.98
CA GLY A 211 14.09 -15.38 34.41
C GLY A 211 15.58 -15.15 34.26
N LEU A 212 16.23 -16.08 33.58
CA LEU A 212 17.68 -16.04 33.34
C LEU A 212 18.08 -14.88 32.47
N PRO A 213 19.27 -14.27 32.66
CA PRO A 213 19.77 -13.23 31.79
C PRO A 213 20.04 -13.77 30.38
N LEU A 214 20.10 -12.87 29.41
CA LEU A 214 20.55 -13.21 28.04
C LEU A 214 21.98 -13.77 28.08
N PRO A 215 22.33 -14.65 27.13
CA PRO A 215 23.72 -15.02 26.89
C PRO A 215 24.57 -13.80 26.57
N GLU A 216 25.86 -13.89 26.84
CA GLU A 216 26.79 -12.83 26.49
C GLU A 216 26.84 -12.63 24.98
N GLY A 217 26.75 -11.37 24.54
CA GLY A 217 26.70 -11.00 23.11
C GLY A 217 25.32 -11.05 22.45
N GLU A 218 24.28 -11.53 23.14
CA GLU A 218 22.92 -11.52 22.62
C GLU A 218 22.15 -10.27 23.10
N ILE A 219 21.39 -9.66 22.20
CA ILE A 219 20.56 -8.48 22.48
C ILE A 219 19.09 -8.83 22.63
N ILE A 220 18.66 -9.96 22.10
CA ILE A 220 17.28 -10.45 22.10
C ILE A 220 17.26 -11.92 22.53
N ALA A 221 16.24 -12.29 23.28
CA ALA A 221 16.02 -13.65 23.71
C ALA A 221 15.60 -14.56 22.54
N PRO A 222 16.15 -15.77 22.45
CA PRO A 222 15.80 -16.71 21.41
C PRO A 222 14.34 -17.17 21.51
N TYR A 223 13.80 -17.69 20.43
CA TYR A 223 12.48 -18.31 20.41
C TYR A 223 12.47 -19.59 21.25
N VAL A 224 11.50 -19.71 22.16
CA VAL A 224 11.39 -20.83 23.12
C VAL A 224 10.15 -21.73 22.87
N GLY A 225 9.43 -21.55 21.78
CA GLY A 225 8.24 -22.32 21.45
C GLY A 225 6.94 -21.58 21.71
N GLU A 226 5.80 -22.26 21.58
CA GLU A 226 4.46 -21.68 21.70
C GLU A 226 3.70 -22.14 22.95
N ASP A 227 4.22 -23.14 23.67
CA ASP A 227 3.53 -23.79 24.78
C ASP A 227 3.21 -22.84 25.96
N HIS A 228 3.88 -21.69 26.02
CA HIS A 228 3.65 -20.65 27.02
C HIS A 228 2.47 -19.71 26.67
N ALA A 229 1.62 -20.09 25.70
CA ALA A 229 0.43 -19.36 25.30
C ALA A 229 0.69 -17.85 25.07
N SER A 230 1.70 -17.53 24.26
CA SER A 230 2.08 -16.14 23.95
C SER A 230 2.37 -15.29 25.22
N PHE A 231 3.21 -15.79 26.08
CA PHE A 231 3.64 -15.16 27.36
C PHE A 231 2.55 -15.02 28.43
N GLN A 232 1.38 -15.66 28.25
CA GLN A 232 0.33 -15.67 29.26
C GLN A 232 0.60 -16.68 30.39
N ASP A 233 1.41 -17.71 30.13
CA ASP A 233 1.85 -18.70 31.11
C ASP A 233 3.35 -18.50 31.42
N PRO A 234 3.69 -17.72 32.45
CA PRO A 234 5.08 -17.48 32.84
C PRO A 234 5.85 -18.73 33.24
N GLU A 235 5.17 -19.71 33.90
CA GLU A 235 5.83 -20.93 34.36
C GLU A 235 6.30 -21.78 33.20
N LYS A 236 5.45 -21.98 32.20
CA LYS A 236 5.84 -22.72 30.99
C LYS A 236 6.93 -21.99 30.21
N PHE A 237 6.86 -20.66 30.13
CA PHE A 237 7.93 -19.88 29.50
C PHE A 237 9.29 -20.12 30.15
N LEU A 238 9.34 -20.08 31.48
CA LEU A 238 10.57 -20.29 32.25
C LEU A 238 11.03 -21.76 32.21
N ALA A 239 10.09 -22.71 32.20
CA ALA A 239 10.39 -24.14 32.03
C ALA A 239 11.05 -24.46 30.69
N LEU A 240 10.69 -23.71 29.64
CA LEU A 240 11.31 -23.76 28.31
C LEU A 240 12.64 -22.99 28.22
N ASN A 241 13.24 -22.64 29.36
CA ASN A 241 14.44 -21.80 29.44
C ASN A 241 14.27 -20.39 28.86
N GLY A 242 13.08 -19.85 28.91
CA GLY A 242 12.80 -18.46 28.54
C GLY A 242 13.69 -17.48 29.32
N ARG A 243 14.17 -16.45 28.64
CA ARG A 243 15.13 -15.51 29.20
C ARG A 243 14.51 -14.12 29.33
N ARG A 244 14.97 -13.37 30.36
CA ARG A 244 14.58 -11.97 30.53
C ARG A 244 15.16 -11.13 29.39
N GLY A 245 14.49 -10.01 29.07
CA GLY A 245 14.87 -9.08 28.01
C GLY A 245 13.84 -9.07 26.88
N LYS A 246 14.17 -8.38 25.80
CA LYS A 246 13.35 -8.34 24.60
C LYS A 246 13.27 -9.72 23.97
N GLN A 247 12.08 -10.11 23.53
CA GLN A 247 11.83 -11.43 22.94
C GLN A 247 11.78 -11.32 21.43
N ILE A 248 12.31 -12.33 20.74
CA ILE A 248 12.20 -12.42 19.27
C ILE A 248 10.74 -12.62 18.84
N GLN A 249 10.01 -13.40 19.62
CA GLN A 249 8.61 -13.69 19.38
C GLN A 249 7.76 -12.44 19.65
N VAL A 250 6.94 -12.08 18.68
CA VAL A 250 6.01 -10.95 18.76
C VAL A 250 4.58 -11.43 18.99
N LEU A 251 3.76 -10.56 19.55
CA LEU A 251 2.31 -10.77 19.64
C LEU A 251 1.65 -10.21 18.38
N ILE A 252 0.80 -11.02 17.81
CA ILE A 252 -0.05 -10.65 16.65
C ILE A 252 -1.47 -10.30 17.14
N ASP A 253 -2.41 -10.12 16.20
CA ASP A 253 -3.79 -9.78 16.52
C ASP A 253 -4.40 -10.76 17.54
N GLY A 254 -4.99 -10.22 18.60
CA GLY A 254 -5.56 -11.00 19.68
C GLY A 254 -5.68 -10.26 21.00
N THR A 255 -6.23 -10.95 22.01
CA THR A 255 -6.37 -10.48 23.38
C THR A 255 -5.53 -11.34 24.29
N TYR A 256 -4.58 -10.72 24.99
CA TYR A 256 -3.61 -11.43 25.81
C TYR A 256 -3.67 -10.95 27.26
N TYR A 257 -3.82 -11.88 28.18
CA TYR A 257 -3.79 -11.64 29.62
C TYR A 257 -2.36 -11.86 30.12
N ILE A 258 -1.56 -10.81 30.12
CA ILE A 258 -0.14 -10.86 30.47
C ILE A 258 0.08 -10.10 31.78
N ASN A 259 0.77 -10.74 32.71
CA ASN A 259 1.25 -10.07 33.93
C ASN A 259 2.30 -9.02 33.56
N ARG A 260 1.99 -7.72 33.81
CA ARG A 260 2.91 -6.61 33.49
C ARG A 260 4.13 -6.51 34.40
N LEU A 261 4.14 -7.21 35.51
CA LEU A 261 5.35 -7.38 36.31
C LEU A 261 6.27 -8.43 35.71
N PHE A 262 5.69 -9.44 35.02
CA PHE A 262 6.43 -10.45 34.29
C PHE A 262 6.91 -9.95 32.94
N ALA A 263 6.03 -9.39 32.13
CA ALA A 263 6.34 -8.91 30.80
C ALA A 263 5.59 -7.63 30.42
N THR A 264 6.27 -6.74 29.74
CA THR A 264 5.68 -5.53 29.14
C THR A 264 5.58 -5.71 27.62
N VAL A 265 4.60 -5.05 27.02
CA VAL A 265 4.34 -5.11 25.60
C VAL A 265 4.37 -3.70 25.02
N GLU A 266 5.22 -3.51 24.04
CA GLU A 266 5.34 -2.28 23.26
C GLU A 266 4.68 -2.47 21.91
N PHE A 267 3.81 -1.54 21.49
CA PHE A 267 3.13 -1.61 20.22
C PHE A 267 4.00 -1.00 19.12
N ARG A 268 4.18 -1.75 18.04
CA ARG A 268 4.89 -1.32 16.83
C ARG A 268 4.05 -1.65 15.59
N PRO A 269 4.13 -0.86 14.52
CA PRO A 269 3.47 -1.21 13.27
C PRO A 269 4.10 -2.45 12.65
N LYS A 270 3.29 -3.30 12.01
CA LYS A 270 3.78 -4.40 11.19
C LYS A 270 4.57 -3.85 9.99
N THR A 271 5.59 -4.57 9.60
CA THR A 271 6.37 -4.23 8.41
C THR A 271 5.56 -4.52 7.15
N VAL A 272 5.36 -3.50 6.33
CA VAL A 272 4.65 -3.63 5.05
C VAL A 272 5.66 -3.61 3.92
N VAL A 273 5.66 -4.65 3.11
CA VAL A 273 6.38 -4.71 1.84
C VAL A 273 5.37 -4.47 0.72
N PRO A 274 5.38 -3.30 0.07
CA PRO A 274 4.43 -2.97 -0.99
C PRO A 274 4.71 -3.78 -2.27
N ILE A 275 3.71 -3.85 -3.15
CA ILE A 275 3.86 -4.46 -4.49
C ILE A 275 4.92 -3.68 -5.26
N GLY A 276 5.80 -4.40 -5.97
CA GLY A 276 6.94 -3.81 -6.68
C GLY A 276 8.21 -3.67 -5.83
N PHE A 277 8.16 -4.09 -4.57
CA PHE A 277 9.31 -4.12 -3.66
C PHE A 277 9.49 -5.51 -3.05
N VAL A 278 10.71 -5.78 -2.61
CA VAL A 278 11.00 -6.87 -1.69
C VAL A 278 11.68 -6.32 -0.44
N GLY A 279 11.45 -6.98 0.69
CA GLY A 279 12.07 -6.62 1.95
C GLY A 279 13.32 -7.46 2.21
N VAL A 280 14.49 -6.87 2.14
CA VAL A 280 15.73 -7.54 2.53
C VAL A 280 15.91 -7.38 4.04
N VAL A 281 15.98 -8.51 4.74
CA VAL A 281 16.14 -8.53 6.20
C VAL A 281 17.61 -8.47 6.56
N VAL A 282 17.99 -7.48 7.34
CA VAL A 282 19.29 -7.39 8.00
C VAL A 282 19.08 -7.77 9.47
N SER A 283 19.45 -8.99 9.85
CA SER A 283 19.25 -9.52 11.19
C SER A 283 20.40 -9.14 12.12
N PHE A 284 20.06 -8.59 13.29
CA PHE A 284 21.01 -8.32 14.39
C PHE A 284 21.02 -9.43 15.43
N PHE A 285 20.17 -10.43 15.24
CA PHE A 285 19.94 -11.56 16.14
C PHE A 285 20.24 -12.88 15.45
N GLY A 286 20.68 -13.87 16.22
CA GLY A 286 20.93 -15.23 15.76
C GLY A 286 22.38 -15.66 15.92
N LYS A 287 22.67 -16.87 15.47
CA LYS A 287 24.04 -17.41 15.47
C LYS A 287 24.87 -16.71 14.39
N GLU A 288 26.20 -16.75 14.55
CA GLU A 288 27.07 -16.41 13.44
C GLU A 288 26.85 -17.39 12.30
N GLY A 289 26.54 -16.85 11.12
CA GLY A 289 26.26 -17.63 9.91
C GLY A 289 27.53 -17.88 9.11
N VAL A 290 27.42 -18.81 8.15
CA VAL A 290 28.43 -18.97 7.12
C VAL A 290 28.05 -18.06 5.97
N ASP A 291 28.96 -17.23 5.52
CA ASP A 291 28.78 -16.35 4.38
C ASP A 291 28.55 -17.15 3.09
N THR A 292 27.41 -16.90 2.44
CA THR A 292 27.00 -17.55 1.18
C THR A 292 27.36 -16.74 -0.07
N THR A 293 28.02 -15.59 0.08
CA THR A 293 28.39 -14.69 -1.04
C THR A 293 29.34 -15.31 -2.05
N GLY A 294 30.07 -16.36 -1.67
CA GLY A 294 31.04 -17.04 -2.53
C GLY A 294 32.49 -16.61 -2.31
N LEU A 295 33.36 -16.96 -3.27
CA LEU A 295 34.80 -16.73 -3.11
C LEU A 295 35.24 -15.29 -3.30
N ASP A 296 34.49 -14.54 -4.13
CA ASP A 296 34.87 -13.17 -4.53
C ASP A 296 34.51 -12.10 -3.47
N TYR A 297 33.49 -12.39 -2.64
CA TYR A 297 32.97 -11.47 -1.64
C TYR A 297 32.69 -12.18 -0.32
N ARG A 298 33.74 -12.38 0.48
CA ARG A 298 33.64 -13.01 1.80
C ARG A 298 33.60 -11.95 2.90
N HIS A 299 32.36 -11.52 3.23
CA HIS A 299 32.16 -10.53 4.29
C HIS A 299 31.54 -11.12 5.56
N GLY A 300 31.03 -12.36 5.50
CA GLY A 300 30.26 -12.97 6.59
C GLY A 300 28.90 -12.33 6.82
N GLU A 301 28.38 -11.61 5.84
CA GLU A 301 27.16 -10.80 5.97
C GLU A 301 25.94 -11.41 5.29
N LEU A 302 26.09 -12.12 4.16
CA LEU A 302 24.98 -12.84 3.51
C LEU A 302 24.86 -14.23 4.10
N VAL A 303 23.79 -14.49 4.83
CA VAL A 303 23.63 -15.67 5.66
C VAL A 303 22.25 -16.31 5.52
N ALA A 304 22.18 -17.59 5.91
CA ALA A 304 20.91 -18.31 5.98
C ALA A 304 19.99 -17.79 7.09
N ASP A 305 18.70 -18.13 7.00
CA ASP A 305 17.69 -17.76 8.00
C ASP A 305 18.09 -18.19 9.41
N GLY A 306 17.88 -17.32 10.38
CA GLY A 306 18.21 -17.53 11.80
C GLY A 306 19.65 -17.18 12.20
N CYS A 307 20.44 -16.63 11.28
CA CYS A 307 21.79 -16.12 11.55
C CYS A 307 21.83 -14.59 11.58
N LYS A 308 22.90 -14.03 12.18
CA LYS A 308 23.20 -12.59 12.12
C LYS A 308 23.74 -12.21 10.75
N GLY A 309 23.25 -11.12 10.17
CA GLY A 309 23.68 -10.63 8.87
C GLY A 309 22.52 -10.37 7.92
N VAL A 310 22.82 -10.19 6.65
CA VAL A 310 21.81 -10.03 5.60
C VAL A 310 21.27 -11.41 5.24
N LEU A 311 19.97 -11.62 5.36
CA LEU A 311 19.35 -12.90 5.04
C LEU A 311 19.25 -13.09 3.53
N GLU A 312 19.59 -14.30 3.07
CA GLU A 312 19.55 -14.69 1.66
C GLU A 312 18.14 -14.62 1.06
N ARG A 313 17.12 -14.92 1.88
CA ARG A 313 15.73 -14.92 1.42
C ARG A 313 15.04 -13.60 1.73
N PRO A 314 14.66 -12.82 0.70
CA PRO A 314 13.92 -11.58 0.91
C PRO A 314 12.45 -11.85 1.24
N LEU A 315 11.82 -10.93 1.95
CA LEU A 315 10.38 -10.92 2.19
C LEU A 315 9.66 -10.46 0.92
N MET A 316 8.71 -11.25 0.46
CA MET A 316 7.86 -10.93 -0.67
C MET A 316 6.83 -9.85 -0.30
N PRO A 317 6.12 -9.24 -1.27
CA PRO A 317 5.06 -8.28 -0.98
C PRO A 317 4.04 -8.84 0.00
N GLY A 318 3.76 -8.10 1.06
CA GLY A 318 2.86 -8.54 2.13
C GLY A 318 3.05 -7.75 3.43
N LYS A 319 2.33 -8.16 4.46
CA LYS A 319 2.45 -7.59 5.81
C LYS A 319 3.07 -8.63 6.75
N TYR A 320 4.08 -8.23 7.47
CA TYR A 320 4.87 -9.12 8.31
C TYR A 320 4.93 -8.59 9.75
N ALA A 321 4.69 -9.45 10.70
CA ALA A 321 4.92 -9.18 12.11
C ALA A 321 6.41 -9.38 12.43
N PHE A 322 7.25 -8.54 11.85
CA PHE A 322 8.70 -8.61 12.00
C PHE A 322 9.15 -7.79 13.20
N ASN A 323 9.93 -8.41 14.09
CA ASN A 323 10.49 -7.72 15.24
C ASN A 323 11.61 -6.75 14.82
N THR A 324 11.28 -5.45 14.82
CA THR A 324 12.20 -4.38 14.40
C THR A 324 13.40 -4.20 15.35
N ASP A 325 13.36 -4.75 16.56
CA ASP A 325 14.51 -4.75 17.47
C ASP A 325 15.48 -5.90 17.16
N ALA A 326 15.01 -6.95 16.48
CA ALA A 326 15.83 -8.07 16.04
C ALA A 326 16.57 -7.80 14.72
N GLY A 327 16.12 -6.84 13.94
CA GLY A 327 16.70 -6.54 12.64
C GLY A 327 16.04 -5.36 11.95
N LYS A 328 16.50 -5.07 10.76
CA LYS A 328 15.95 -4.03 9.88
C LYS A 328 15.49 -4.67 8.58
N VAL A 329 14.36 -4.24 8.06
CA VAL A 329 13.91 -4.60 6.72
C VAL A 329 14.19 -3.44 5.78
N VAL A 330 15.01 -3.67 4.78
CA VAL A 330 15.34 -2.69 3.73
C VAL A 330 14.49 -2.99 2.51
N LEU A 331 13.70 -2.03 2.08
CA LEU A 331 12.86 -2.17 0.90
C LEU A 331 13.70 -1.95 -0.37
N VAL A 332 13.71 -2.94 -1.24
CA VAL A 332 14.38 -2.90 -2.53
C VAL A 332 13.34 -2.96 -3.63
N PRO A 333 13.29 -1.98 -4.54
CA PRO A 333 12.37 -2.01 -5.67
C PRO A 333 12.77 -3.12 -6.64
N THR A 334 11.78 -3.89 -7.09
CA THR A 334 11.90 -4.95 -8.09
C THR A 334 11.18 -4.59 -9.38
N THR A 335 10.78 -3.34 -9.53
CA THR A 335 10.33 -2.75 -10.79
C THR A 335 11.51 -2.08 -11.49
N ASN A 336 11.34 -1.73 -12.75
CA ASN A 336 12.35 -0.94 -13.45
C ASN A 336 12.47 0.44 -12.80
N ILE A 337 13.69 0.81 -12.44
CA ILE A 337 14.05 2.08 -11.83
C ILE A 337 14.71 2.93 -12.91
N ILE A 338 14.20 4.15 -13.09
CA ILE A 338 14.78 5.13 -14.01
C ILE A 338 15.56 6.13 -13.18
N LEU A 339 16.88 6.05 -13.24
CA LEU A 339 17.78 7.05 -12.63
C LEU A 339 18.04 8.17 -13.64
N LYS A 340 17.79 9.41 -13.25
CA LYS A 340 17.93 10.59 -14.11
C LYS A 340 19.12 11.43 -13.67
N TRP A 341 20.11 11.57 -14.55
CA TRP A 341 21.19 12.56 -14.43
C TRP A 341 20.70 13.88 -15.03
N ASN A 342 19.78 14.53 -14.35
CA ASN A 342 19.21 15.80 -14.78
C ASN A 342 18.71 16.57 -13.56
N ARG A 343 19.34 17.68 -13.24
CA ARG A 343 19.00 18.54 -12.08
C ARG A 343 17.59 19.13 -12.17
N ALA A 344 17.03 19.27 -13.37
CA ALA A 344 15.73 19.88 -13.59
C ALA A 344 14.54 18.90 -13.42
N GLU A 345 14.80 17.59 -13.42
CA GLU A 345 13.78 16.56 -13.33
C GLU A 345 14.07 15.60 -12.18
N VAL A 346 13.51 15.86 -11.02
CA VAL A 346 13.55 14.90 -9.90
C VAL A 346 12.54 13.79 -10.19
N GLY A 347 12.98 12.53 -10.15
CA GLY A 347 12.10 11.37 -10.31
C GLY A 347 11.12 11.20 -9.14
N ASP A 348 10.10 10.34 -9.31
CA ASP A 348 9.12 10.02 -8.26
C ASP A 348 9.76 9.31 -7.06
N HIS A 349 10.96 8.75 -7.23
CA HIS A 349 11.75 8.11 -6.20
C HIS A 349 12.99 8.97 -5.88
N LYS A 350 13.38 9.01 -4.62
CA LYS A 350 14.49 9.85 -4.13
C LYS A 350 15.89 9.30 -4.41
N TYR A 351 16.03 8.30 -5.28
CA TYR A 351 17.32 7.66 -5.55
C TYR A 351 18.24 8.50 -6.44
N ASP A 352 17.67 9.44 -7.19
CA ASP A 352 18.36 10.32 -8.13
C ASP A 352 18.48 11.80 -7.68
N GLU A 353 18.10 12.10 -6.44
CA GLU A 353 18.17 13.48 -5.89
C GLU A 353 19.57 14.11 -5.99
N ASN A 354 20.63 13.32 -5.91
CA ASN A 354 22.01 13.76 -5.93
C ASN A 354 22.66 13.68 -7.32
N LEU A 355 21.95 13.15 -8.31
CA LEU A 355 22.46 13.00 -9.66
C LEU A 355 22.32 14.32 -10.43
N THR A 356 23.40 14.71 -11.07
CA THR A 356 23.44 15.91 -11.93
C THR A 356 23.86 15.53 -13.33
N GLU A 357 23.60 16.41 -14.31
CA GLU A 357 24.07 16.21 -15.66
C GLU A 357 25.58 15.92 -15.66
N VAL A 358 26.01 15.03 -16.52
CA VAL A 358 27.43 14.68 -16.63
C VAL A 358 28.14 15.75 -17.46
N ASP A 359 29.02 16.50 -16.86
CA ASP A 359 29.88 17.45 -17.57
C ASP A 359 30.97 16.67 -18.29
N ILE A 360 30.99 16.77 -19.61
CA ILE A 360 31.90 16.05 -20.49
C ILE A 360 32.77 17.00 -21.28
N ILE A 361 33.95 16.55 -21.69
CA ILE A 361 34.83 17.28 -22.59
C ILE A 361 34.92 16.49 -23.89
N THR A 362 34.52 17.10 -24.98
CA THR A 362 34.57 16.49 -26.30
C THR A 362 35.97 16.58 -26.94
N LYS A 363 36.17 15.78 -28.00
CA LYS A 363 37.42 15.75 -28.76
C LYS A 363 37.80 17.13 -29.33
N ASP A 364 36.83 17.96 -29.67
CA ASP A 364 36.95 19.31 -30.16
C ASP A 364 36.96 20.38 -29.04
N ALA A 365 37.20 19.94 -27.80
CA ALA A 365 37.35 20.76 -26.59
C ALA A 365 36.11 21.60 -26.21
N PHE A 366 34.90 21.18 -26.56
CA PHE A 366 33.69 21.72 -25.98
C PHE A 366 33.37 21.05 -24.63
N GLU A 367 32.76 21.80 -23.71
CA GLU A 367 32.36 21.32 -22.37
C GLU A 367 30.83 21.33 -22.20
N PRO A 368 30.10 20.48 -22.89
CA PRO A 368 28.66 20.38 -22.69
C PRO A 368 28.32 19.56 -21.46
N SER A 369 27.16 19.88 -20.84
CA SER A 369 26.51 19.02 -19.86
C SER A 369 25.60 18.03 -20.57
N LEU A 370 25.78 16.73 -20.30
CA LEU A 370 25.04 15.64 -20.94
C LEU A 370 23.97 15.11 -19.95
N PRO A 371 22.70 15.42 -20.18
CA PRO A 371 21.61 14.77 -19.43
C PRO A 371 21.43 13.35 -19.95
N LEU A 372 21.31 12.41 -19.04
CA LEU A 372 21.08 11.00 -19.39
C LEU A 372 20.15 10.33 -18.37
N SER A 373 19.58 9.21 -18.74
CA SER A 373 18.80 8.38 -17.85
C SER A 373 19.18 6.92 -18.04
N VAL A 374 19.29 6.20 -16.94
CA VAL A 374 19.62 4.77 -16.97
C VAL A 374 18.45 4.01 -16.36
N VAL A 375 17.94 3.06 -17.11
CA VAL A 375 16.89 2.15 -16.67
C VAL A 375 17.54 0.87 -16.18
N MET A 376 17.37 0.60 -14.89
CA MET A 376 17.90 -0.61 -14.27
C MET A 376 16.80 -1.42 -13.58
N HIS A 377 17.04 -2.70 -13.44
CA HIS A 377 16.18 -3.65 -12.75
C HIS A 377 16.98 -4.44 -11.72
N ILE A 378 16.37 -4.69 -10.55
CA ILE A 378 16.94 -5.54 -9.51
C ILE A 378 16.04 -6.76 -9.36
N ASP A 379 16.55 -7.93 -9.75
CA ASP A 379 15.83 -9.18 -9.53
C ASP A 379 15.65 -9.43 -8.03
N TYR A 380 14.48 -9.90 -7.62
CA TYR A 380 14.15 -10.14 -6.22
C TYR A 380 15.13 -11.11 -5.53
N LYS A 381 15.68 -12.06 -6.28
CA LYS A 381 16.70 -13.01 -5.76
C LYS A 381 18.05 -12.35 -5.54
N GLN A 382 18.35 -11.30 -6.31
CA GLN A 382 19.61 -10.57 -6.23
C GLN A 382 19.55 -9.41 -5.20
N ALA A 383 18.36 -9.03 -4.77
CA ALA A 383 18.17 -7.94 -3.83
C ALA A 383 18.98 -8.09 -2.51
N PRO A 384 19.08 -9.27 -1.87
CA PRO A 384 19.93 -9.45 -0.69
C PRO A 384 21.42 -9.21 -0.98
N TRP A 385 21.92 -9.61 -2.14
CA TRP A 385 23.30 -9.37 -2.57
C TRP A 385 23.61 -7.90 -2.75
N VAL A 386 22.65 -7.14 -3.30
CA VAL A 386 22.78 -5.70 -3.47
C VAL A 386 22.86 -5.01 -2.10
N ILE A 387 21.98 -5.38 -1.15
CA ILE A 387 22.00 -4.80 0.19
C ILE A 387 23.24 -5.22 0.98
N GLN A 388 23.64 -6.47 0.89
CA GLN A 388 24.87 -6.96 1.51
C GLN A 388 26.09 -6.13 1.06
N ARG A 389 26.16 -5.84 -0.23
CA ARG A 389 27.32 -5.17 -0.84
C ARG A 389 27.32 -3.65 -0.63
N PHE A 390 26.16 -3.01 -0.72
CA PHE A 390 26.03 -1.55 -0.73
C PHE A 390 25.31 -0.98 0.49
N GLY A 391 24.63 -1.81 1.27
CA GLY A 391 23.86 -1.39 2.45
C GLY A 391 22.51 -0.75 2.14
N ASP A 392 22.43 0.08 1.10
CA ASP A 392 21.22 0.77 0.66
C ASP A 392 21.30 1.10 -0.84
N ILE A 393 20.13 1.27 -1.47
CA ILE A 393 20.03 1.65 -2.89
C ILE A 393 20.62 3.03 -3.15
N ASN A 394 20.45 4.00 -2.25
CA ASN A 394 21.06 5.32 -2.37
C ASN A 394 22.59 5.25 -2.39
N MET A 395 23.18 4.38 -1.57
CA MET A 395 24.62 4.16 -1.57
C MET A 395 25.10 3.50 -2.85
N LEU A 396 24.35 2.51 -3.35
CA LEU A 396 24.62 1.89 -4.65
C LEU A 396 24.66 2.96 -5.76
N VAL A 397 23.65 3.80 -5.83
CA VAL A 397 23.54 4.83 -6.87
C VAL A 397 24.69 5.85 -6.75
N ASN A 398 24.86 6.45 -5.58
CA ASN A 398 25.83 7.55 -5.40
C ASN A 398 27.28 7.10 -5.40
N GLN A 399 27.59 5.91 -4.85
CA GLN A 399 28.98 5.48 -4.68
C GLN A 399 29.50 4.62 -5.84
N SER A 400 28.60 3.97 -6.59
CA SER A 400 29.01 3.02 -7.62
C SER A 400 28.45 3.34 -8.99
N LEU A 401 27.16 3.61 -9.12
CA LEU A 401 26.55 3.83 -10.43
C LEU A 401 26.88 5.20 -11.00
N ASP A 402 26.79 6.24 -10.21
CA ASP A 402 27.11 7.61 -10.67
C ASP A 402 28.57 7.72 -11.16
N PRO A 403 29.61 7.32 -10.40
CA PRO A 403 30.98 7.36 -10.90
C PRO A 403 31.20 6.48 -12.13
N LEU A 404 30.54 5.31 -12.20
CA LEU A 404 30.69 4.38 -13.32
C LEU A 404 30.11 4.94 -14.61
N VAL A 405 28.88 5.48 -14.52
CA VAL A 405 28.17 6.08 -15.65
C VAL A 405 28.89 7.35 -16.10
N SER A 406 29.23 8.22 -15.16
CA SER A 406 29.94 9.48 -15.45
C SER A 406 31.29 9.25 -16.11
N ALA A 407 32.09 8.29 -15.60
CA ALA A 407 33.37 7.95 -16.20
C ALA A 407 33.22 7.42 -17.62
N TYR A 408 32.25 6.52 -17.84
CA TYR A 408 31.99 5.94 -19.15
C TYR A 408 31.67 7.02 -20.21
N PHE A 409 30.75 7.93 -19.89
CA PHE A 409 30.37 8.98 -20.83
C PHE A 409 31.46 10.04 -21.02
N LYS A 410 32.29 10.29 -20.01
CA LYS A 410 33.50 11.14 -20.17
C LYS A 410 34.50 10.51 -21.13
N ASP A 411 34.73 9.20 -21.02
CA ASP A 411 35.64 8.47 -21.93
C ASP A 411 35.10 8.47 -23.38
N VAL A 412 33.81 8.22 -23.57
CA VAL A 412 33.16 8.27 -24.89
C VAL A 412 33.25 9.68 -25.50
N ALA A 413 32.99 10.72 -24.70
CA ALA A 413 33.05 12.11 -25.17
C ALA A 413 34.43 12.53 -25.68
N GLN A 414 35.51 12.08 -25.03
CA GLN A 414 36.87 12.38 -25.46
C GLN A 414 37.23 11.81 -26.84
N THR A 415 36.50 10.79 -27.28
CA THR A 415 36.72 10.15 -28.60
C THR A 415 35.89 10.76 -29.73
N LYS A 416 34.88 11.56 -29.42
CA LYS A 416 33.88 12.09 -30.35
C LYS A 416 33.82 13.61 -30.31
N THR A 417 33.53 14.21 -31.45
CA THR A 417 33.22 15.65 -31.54
C THR A 417 31.79 15.91 -31.04
N ILE A 418 31.44 17.14 -30.71
CA ILE A 418 30.08 17.50 -30.28
C ILE A 418 29.04 17.15 -31.36
N ILE A 419 29.38 17.28 -32.63
CA ILE A 419 28.54 16.97 -33.77
C ILE A 419 28.31 15.45 -33.87
N GLU A 420 29.35 14.64 -33.74
CA GLU A 420 29.26 13.18 -33.76
C GLU A 420 28.44 12.66 -32.55
N LEU A 421 28.60 13.26 -31.36
CA LEU A 421 27.78 12.92 -30.19
C LEU A 421 26.28 13.10 -30.44
N ILE A 422 25.90 14.10 -31.25
CA ILE A 422 24.49 14.37 -31.55
C ILE A 422 23.99 13.47 -32.68
N GLN A 423 24.79 13.25 -33.71
CA GLN A 423 24.40 12.49 -34.93
C GLN A 423 24.42 10.96 -34.67
N GLU A 424 25.43 10.47 -33.99
CA GLU A 424 25.64 9.03 -33.71
C GLU A 424 25.06 8.60 -32.35
N ARG A 425 24.16 9.38 -31.81
CA ARG A 425 23.56 9.13 -30.48
C ARG A 425 23.00 7.72 -30.33
N SER A 426 22.40 7.15 -31.37
CA SER A 426 21.84 5.80 -31.34
C SER A 426 22.93 4.75 -31.22
N GLU A 427 24.03 4.90 -31.95
CA GLU A 427 25.17 3.99 -31.90
C GLU A 427 25.87 4.05 -30.55
N ILE A 428 26.09 5.27 -30.03
CA ILE A 428 26.67 5.49 -28.70
C ILE A 428 25.80 4.83 -27.62
N ARG A 429 24.47 4.95 -27.71
CA ARG A 429 23.53 4.31 -26.78
C ARG A 429 23.65 2.79 -26.80
N GLU A 430 23.63 2.16 -27.98
CA GLU A 430 23.73 0.70 -28.12
C GLU A 430 25.06 0.18 -27.58
N ARG A 431 26.14 0.87 -27.86
CA ARG A 431 27.46 0.56 -27.35
C ARG A 431 27.52 0.74 -25.83
N ALA A 432 26.94 1.82 -25.29
CA ALA A 432 26.87 2.06 -23.85
C ALA A 432 26.09 0.93 -23.14
N VAL A 433 24.94 0.51 -23.68
CA VAL A 433 24.17 -0.59 -23.12
C VAL A 433 24.97 -1.89 -23.12
N SER A 434 25.68 -2.20 -24.21
CA SER A 434 26.44 -3.45 -24.30
C SER A 434 27.64 -3.50 -23.34
N GLU A 435 28.42 -2.41 -23.23
CA GLU A 435 29.63 -2.35 -22.40
C GLU A 435 29.26 -2.18 -20.92
N MET A 436 28.24 -1.39 -20.59
CA MET A 436 27.81 -1.19 -19.19
C MET A 436 27.06 -2.40 -18.63
N ARG A 437 26.36 -3.18 -19.46
CA ARG A 437 25.61 -4.36 -19.02
C ARG A 437 26.47 -5.35 -18.25
N GLU A 438 27.67 -5.63 -18.73
CA GLU A 438 28.61 -6.51 -18.04
C GLU A 438 29.03 -5.98 -16.67
N LYS A 439 29.26 -4.67 -16.57
CA LYS A 439 29.61 -4.02 -15.29
C LYS A 439 28.43 -4.02 -14.31
N PHE A 440 27.20 -3.80 -14.79
CA PHE A 440 25.99 -3.87 -13.98
C PHE A 440 25.74 -5.29 -13.44
N GLN A 441 25.94 -6.31 -14.27
CA GLN A 441 25.82 -7.70 -13.83
C GLN A 441 26.80 -8.06 -12.71
N LYS A 442 28.02 -7.51 -12.71
CA LYS A 442 28.96 -7.68 -11.59
C LYS A 442 28.45 -7.08 -10.27
N TYR A 443 27.52 -6.13 -10.33
CA TYR A 443 26.85 -5.54 -9.17
C TYR A 443 25.51 -6.20 -8.84
N ASN A 444 25.18 -7.33 -9.48
CA ASN A 444 23.89 -8.01 -9.35
C ASN A 444 22.69 -7.17 -9.82
N LEU A 445 22.94 -6.32 -10.83
CA LEU A 445 21.94 -5.45 -11.44
C LEU A 445 21.73 -5.84 -12.89
N GLN A 446 20.53 -5.61 -13.40
CA GLN A 446 20.22 -5.75 -14.81
C GLN A 446 20.08 -4.35 -15.42
N LEU A 447 20.90 -4.06 -16.43
CA LEU A 447 20.77 -2.83 -17.22
C LEU A 447 19.78 -3.09 -18.35
N GLU A 448 18.64 -2.41 -18.31
CA GLU A 448 17.62 -2.50 -19.33
C GLU A 448 17.91 -1.56 -20.50
N GLU A 449 18.05 -0.27 -20.22
CA GLU A 449 18.24 0.75 -21.24
C GLU A 449 19.06 1.94 -20.72
N VAL A 450 19.76 2.59 -21.63
CA VAL A 450 20.43 3.88 -21.41
C VAL A 450 19.82 4.89 -22.37
N LEU A 451 19.29 5.98 -21.83
CA LEU A 451 18.70 7.06 -22.58
C LEU A 451 19.63 8.28 -22.52
N ILE A 452 20.08 8.73 -23.68
CA ILE A 452 20.98 9.88 -23.77
C ILE A 452 20.18 11.11 -24.20
N GLY A 453 20.20 12.16 -23.40
CA GLY A 453 19.57 13.45 -23.73
C GLY A 453 20.38 14.24 -24.76
N THR A 454 19.89 15.40 -25.14
CA THR A 454 20.63 16.32 -25.99
C THR A 454 21.65 17.07 -25.13
N PRO A 455 22.93 17.11 -25.52
CA PRO A 455 23.92 17.92 -24.82
C PRO A 455 23.49 19.37 -24.70
N LYS A 456 23.64 19.95 -23.51
CA LYS A 456 23.31 21.34 -23.22
C LYS A 456 24.60 22.13 -23.08
N ALA A 457 24.58 23.40 -23.48
CA ALA A 457 25.70 24.31 -23.22
C ALA A 457 25.86 24.51 -21.71
N ALA A 458 27.09 24.59 -21.23
CA ALA A 458 27.36 25.06 -19.87
C ALA A 458 26.80 26.49 -19.71
N ALA A 459 26.38 26.84 -18.50
CA ALA A 459 25.78 28.14 -18.22
C ALA A 459 26.71 29.29 -18.64
N GLY A 460 26.31 30.01 -19.71
CA GLY A 460 27.05 31.14 -20.26
C GLY A 460 27.82 30.86 -21.57
N ASP A 461 27.85 29.63 -22.06
CA ASP A 461 28.48 29.29 -23.36
C ASP A 461 27.46 29.31 -24.50
N THR A 462 27.53 30.36 -25.32
CA THR A 462 26.68 30.53 -26.54
C THR A 462 27.21 29.78 -27.74
N GLN A 463 28.44 29.23 -27.70
CA GLN A 463 29.07 28.59 -28.86
C GLN A 463 28.39 27.30 -29.25
N ILE A 464 28.01 26.48 -28.28
CA ILE A 464 27.27 25.20 -28.51
C ILE A 464 25.88 25.48 -29.09
N GLU A 465 25.18 26.51 -28.59
CA GLU A 465 23.89 26.93 -29.16
C GLU A 465 23.99 27.37 -30.61
N ASN A 466 25.05 28.14 -30.92
CA ASN A 466 25.32 28.58 -32.29
C ASN A 466 25.63 27.39 -33.23
N ILE A 467 26.38 26.39 -32.77
CA ILE A 467 26.68 25.18 -33.55
C ILE A 467 25.38 24.35 -33.74
N LEU A 468 24.57 24.23 -32.71
CA LEU A 468 23.26 23.54 -32.83
C LEU A 468 22.32 24.26 -33.82
N MET A 469 22.34 25.59 -33.80
CA MET A 469 21.56 26.40 -34.73
C MET A 469 22.06 26.20 -36.19
N GLN A 470 23.40 26.28 -36.43
CA GLN A 470 23.99 26.02 -37.73
C GLN A 470 23.72 24.59 -38.24
N LEU A 471 23.80 23.57 -37.35
CA LEU A 471 23.45 22.21 -37.71
C LEU A 471 21.99 22.07 -38.14
N ARG A 472 21.08 22.71 -37.44
CA ARG A 472 19.66 22.73 -37.76
C ARG A 472 19.42 23.42 -39.10
N GLU A 473 20.06 24.55 -39.35
CA GLU A 473 19.98 25.24 -40.62
C GLU A 473 20.51 24.40 -41.77
N ARG A 474 21.64 23.72 -41.53
CA ARG A 474 22.22 22.80 -42.54
C ARG A 474 21.29 21.60 -42.81
N GLN A 475 20.72 20.98 -41.83
CA GLN A 475 19.75 19.90 -42.01
C GLN A 475 18.51 20.38 -42.74
N ILE A 476 17.97 21.53 -42.39
CA ILE A 476 16.83 22.14 -43.10
C ILE A 476 17.20 22.41 -44.55
N ALA A 477 18.44 22.88 -44.83
CA ALA A 477 18.90 23.12 -46.21
C ALA A 477 19.05 21.80 -46.99
N GLU A 478 19.55 20.73 -46.37
CA GLU A 478 19.65 19.40 -46.98
C GLU A 478 18.26 18.79 -47.26
N GLU A 479 17.34 18.88 -46.30
CA GLU A 479 15.95 18.42 -46.51
C GLU A 479 15.23 19.20 -47.63
N LYS A 480 15.45 20.52 -47.64
CA LYS A 480 14.93 21.34 -48.74
C LYS A 480 15.53 20.90 -50.08
N LYS A 481 16.83 20.63 -50.16
CA LYS A 481 17.49 20.13 -51.38
C LYS A 481 16.91 18.80 -51.85
N VAL A 482 16.71 17.85 -50.92
CA VAL A 482 16.07 16.55 -51.23
C VAL A 482 14.62 16.74 -51.65
N THR A 483 13.89 17.64 -50.99
CA THR A 483 12.50 17.96 -51.31
C THR A 483 12.39 18.60 -52.71
N TYR A 484 13.26 19.57 -53.00
CA TYR A 484 13.34 20.16 -54.34
C TYR A 484 13.71 19.13 -55.43
N GLY A 485 14.68 18.23 -55.13
CA GLY A 485 15.02 17.14 -56.04
C GLY A 485 13.83 16.19 -56.30
N LYS A 486 13.06 15.84 -55.25
CA LYS A 486 11.83 15.05 -55.41
C LYS A 486 10.72 15.80 -56.17
N GLN A 487 10.57 17.09 -55.93
CA GLN A 487 9.63 17.93 -56.67
C GLN A 487 9.99 18.05 -58.15
N GLN A 488 11.30 18.20 -58.43
CA GLN A 488 11.78 18.24 -59.79
C GLN A 488 11.53 16.92 -60.52
N SER A 489 11.88 15.78 -59.90
CA SER A 489 11.63 14.46 -60.51
C SER A 489 10.13 14.16 -60.65
N ALA A 490 9.29 14.65 -59.74
CA ALA A 490 7.83 14.54 -59.85
C ALA A 490 7.30 15.40 -61.00
N ALA A 491 7.82 16.62 -61.19
CA ALA A 491 7.44 17.50 -62.30
C ALA A 491 7.89 16.95 -63.69
N GLU A 492 9.09 16.33 -63.74
CA GLU A 492 9.57 15.62 -64.90
C GLU A 492 8.71 14.41 -65.26
N SER A 493 8.32 13.63 -64.20
CA SER A 493 7.42 12.50 -64.38
C SER A 493 6.01 12.94 -64.83
N GLU A 494 5.50 14.03 -64.29
CA GLU A 494 4.21 14.60 -64.74
C GLU A 494 4.25 15.12 -66.18
N LYS A 495 5.37 15.76 -66.51
CA LYS A 495 5.59 16.21 -67.88
C LYS A 495 5.62 15.03 -68.90
N SER A 496 6.37 13.97 -68.57
CA SER A 496 6.42 12.75 -69.40
C SER A 496 5.08 12.04 -69.49
N LEU A 497 4.29 12.04 -68.41
CA LEU A 497 2.92 11.50 -68.37
C LEU A 497 1.99 12.31 -69.27
N ARG A 498 2.05 13.63 -69.25
CA ARG A 498 1.25 14.51 -70.09
C ARG A 498 1.63 14.33 -71.61
N GLU A 499 2.93 14.20 -71.89
CA GLU A 499 3.41 13.89 -73.23
C GLU A 499 2.93 12.53 -73.80
N ALA A 500 2.96 11.51 -72.88
CA ALA A 500 2.44 10.18 -73.20
C ALA A 500 0.90 10.18 -73.39
N GLN A 501 0.16 10.95 -72.55
CA GLN A 501 -1.28 11.13 -72.75
C GLN A 501 -1.63 11.84 -74.05
N ALA A 502 -0.93 12.92 -74.42
CA ALA A 502 -1.15 13.64 -75.65
C ALA A 502 -0.86 12.76 -76.87
N THR A 503 0.22 11.94 -76.79
CA THR A 503 0.50 10.97 -77.87
C THR A 503 -0.55 9.87 -77.98
N ALA A 504 -1.04 9.36 -76.79
CA ALA A 504 -2.12 8.37 -76.77
C ALA A 504 -3.45 8.93 -77.28
N GLU A 505 -3.77 10.19 -77.01
CA GLU A 505 -4.96 10.86 -77.52
C GLU A 505 -4.88 11.06 -79.02
N GLN A 506 -3.72 11.46 -79.55
CA GLN A 506 -3.52 11.55 -81.00
C GLN A 506 -3.65 10.18 -81.69
N GLN A 507 -3.05 9.13 -81.11
CA GLN A 507 -3.22 7.77 -81.63
C GLN A 507 -4.67 7.28 -81.53
N SER A 508 -5.38 7.59 -80.43
CA SER A 508 -6.79 7.22 -80.33
C SER A 508 -7.67 7.94 -81.35
N PHE A 509 -7.34 9.22 -81.59
CA PHE A 509 -8.05 9.99 -82.69
C PHE A 509 -7.81 9.42 -84.02
N LEU A 510 -6.57 9.07 -84.37
CA LEU A 510 -6.24 8.42 -85.64
C LEU A 510 -6.89 7.04 -85.77
N THR A 511 -6.98 6.29 -84.71
CA THR A 511 -7.62 4.97 -84.65
C THR A 511 -9.15 5.09 -84.79
N LYS A 512 -9.77 6.07 -84.13
CA LYS A 512 -11.21 6.36 -84.27
C LYS A 512 -11.56 6.79 -85.69
N SER A 513 -10.71 7.61 -86.33
CA SER A 513 -10.91 8.06 -87.69
C SER A 513 -10.82 6.90 -88.71
N LYS A 514 -9.88 5.94 -88.51
CA LYS A 514 -9.79 4.70 -89.28
C LYS A 514 -10.99 3.80 -89.07
N ILE A 515 -11.45 3.61 -87.88
CA ILE A 515 -12.62 2.77 -87.53
C ILE A 515 -13.90 3.40 -88.11
N GLN A 516 -14.02 4.72 -88.09
CA GLN A 516 -15.18 5.42 -88.66
C GLN A 516 -15.32 5.18 -90.16
N ILE A 517 -14.19 5.16 -90.89
CA ILE A 517 -14.17 4.85 -92.33
C ILE A 517 -14.56 3.39 -92.65
N GLU A 518 -14.16 2.47 -91.74
CA GLU A 518 -14.46 1.05 -91.82
C GLU A 518 -15.94 0.74 -91.46
N ILE A 519 -16.52 1.51 -90.49
CA ILE A 519 -17.95 1.38 -90.14
C ILE A 519 -18.88 1.88 -91.17
N GLU A 520 -18.54 2.96 -91.90
CA GLU A 520 -19.35 3.44 -93.06
C GLU A 520 -19.34 2.50 -94.27
N GLY A 521 -18.22 1.75 -94.43
CA GLY A 521 -18.15 0.70 -95.45
C GLY A 521 -19.01 -0.53 -95.14
N ASN A 522 -19.10 -0.89 -93.89
CA ASN A 522 -19.87 -2.08 -93.44
C ASN A 522 -21.36 -1.81 -93.21
N ALA A 523 -21.78 -0.56 -93.05
CA ALA A 523 -23.19 -0.19 -92.88
C ALA A 523 -24.00 -0.39 -94.17
N GLY A 524 -23.36 -0.32 -95.31
CA GLY A 524 -23.99 -0.61 -96.61
C GLY A 524 -24.31 -2.11 -96.87
N ALA A 525 -23.47 -2.99 -96.22
CA ALA A 525 -23.66 -4.44 -96.43
C ALA A 525 -24.71 -5.01 -95.41
N ALA A 526 -24.90 -4.34 -94.26
CA ALA A 526 -25.83 -4.82 -93.24
C ALA A 526 -27.32 -4.54 -93.51
N LEU A 527 -27.60 -3.54 -94.35
CA LEU A 527 -29.00 -3.21 -94.67
C LEU A 527 -29.64 -4.23 -95.67
N ALA A 528 -28.82 -4.98 -96.47
CA ALA A 528 -29.33 -6.02 -97.34
C ALA A 528 -29.70 -7.34 -96.66
N SER A 529 -29.04 -7.65 -95.50
CA SER A 529 -29.30 -8.91 -94.75
C SER A 529 -30.43 -8.80 -93.72
N LYS A 530 -30.84 -7.58 -93.37
CA LYS A 530 -31.86 -7.35 -92.34
C LYS A 530 -33.30 -7.57 -92.79
N ALA A 531 -33.54 -7.46 -94.10
CA ALA A 531 -34.86 -7.72 -94.69
C ALA A 531 -35.23 -9.22 -94.76
N GLU A 532 -34.26 -10.11 -94.69
CA GLU A 532 -34.50 -11.58 -94.76
C GLU A 532 -34.76 -12.24 -93.39
N GLN A 533 -34.33 -11.58 -92.27
CA GLN A 533 -34.52 -12.13 -90.96
C GLN A 533 -35.80 -11.69 -90.22
N GLU A 534 -36.46 -10.65 -90.62
CA GLU A 534 -37.72 -10.19 -90.00
C GLU A 534 -38.92 -11.10 -90.30
N ALA A 535 -38.91 -11.89 -91.37
CA ALA A 535 -39.96 -12.83 -91.67
C ALA A 535 -39.94 -14.10 -90.82
N ASN A 536 -38.75 -14.48 -90.30
CA ASN A 536 -38.59 -15.68 -89.44
C ASN A 536 -38.82 -15.48 -87.93
N GLN A 537 -38.85 -14.22 -87.53
CA GLN A 537 -38.99 -13.90 -86.09
C GLN A 537 -40.44 -13.91 -85.54
N ILE A 538 -41.43 -13.71 -86.44
CA ILE A 538 -42.83 -13.63 -86.02
C ILE A 538 -43.41 -15.00 -85.59
N VAL A 539 -42.84 -16.09 -86.12
CA VAL A 539 -43.34 -17.47 -85.76
C VAL A 539 -42.72 -18.00 -84.47
N ALA A 540 -41.59 -17.52 -84.07
CA ALA A 540 -40.92 -17.97 -82.84
C ALA A 540 -41.43 -17.30 -81.57
N LEU A 541 -41.98 -16.09 -81.65
CA LEU A 541 -42.41 -15.31 -80.50
C LEU A 541 -43.73 -15.77 -79.90
N ALA A 542 -44.59 -16.52 -80.57
CA ALA A 542 -45.85 -17.02 -80.04
C ALA A 542 -45.67 -18.23 -79.13
N LYS A 543 -44.58 -18.98 -79.24
CA LYS A 543 -44.28 -20.14 -78.39
C LYS A 543 -43.52 -19.82 -77.10
N ALA A 544 -42.82 -18.72 -77.04
CA ALA A 544 -41.97 -18.37 -75.87
C ALA A 544 -42.76 -17.64 -74.77
N ASN A 545 -43.86 -16.99 -75.10
CA ASN A 545 -44.61 -16.21 -74.06
C ASN A 545 -45.39 -17.02 -73.05
N ASN A 546 -45.70 -18.30 -73.37
CA ASN A 546 -46.45 -19.16 -72.43
C ASN A 546 -45.58 -19.87 -71.34
N THR A 547 -44.25 -19.94 -71.57
CA THR A 547 -43.33 -20.54 -70.61
C THR A 547 -42.73 -19.54 -69.61
N ARG A 548 -42.76 -18.25 -69.96
CA ARG A 548 -42.17 -17.17 -69.22
C ARG A 548 -42.97 -16.80 -67.93
N ILE A 549 -44.30 -16.84 -68.08
CA ILE A 549 -45.18 -16.40 -66.92
C ILE A 549 -45.18 -17.39 -65.75
N ARG A 550 -44.78 -18.66 -65.97
CA ARG A 550 -44.75 -19.68 -64.92
C ARG A 550 -43.46 -19.67 -64.15
N LEU A 551 -42.37 -19.20 -64.67
CA LEU A 551 -41.06 -19.18 -64.03
C LEU A 551 -40.74 -17.86 -63.27
N GLU A 552 -41.46 -16.78 -63.60
CA GLU A 552 -41.28 -15.48 -62.90
C GLU A 552 -41.92 -15.47 -61.51
N GLY A 553 -42.95 -16.28 -61.27
CA GLY A 553 -43.59 -16.36 -59.94
C GLY A 553 -42.79 -17.12 -58.87
N GLU A 554 -41.94 -18.06 -59.27
CA GLU A 554 -41.10 -18.85 -58.31
C GLU A 554 -39.77 -18.19 -57.99
N ALA A 555 -39.27 -17.30 -58.84
CA ALA A 555 -37.99 -16.61 -58.68
C ALA A 555 -38.07 -15.36 -57.78
N GLU A 556 -39.24 -14.73 -57.70
CA GLU A 556 -39.43 -13.51 -56.92
C GLU A 556 -39.52 -13.77 -55.42
N ALA A 557 -40.10 -14.92 -55.02
CA ALA A 557 -40.25 -15.31 -53.61
C ALA A 557 -38.89 -15.70 -52.94
N SER A 558 -37.94 -16.27 -53.73
CA SER A 558 -36.62 -16.64 -53.19
C SER A 558 -35.60 -15.49 -53.17
N LYS A 559 -35.82 -14.48 -54.02
CA LYS A 559 -34.93 -13.32 -54.12
C LYS A 559 -35.10 -12.36 -52.95
N GLU A 560 -36.35 -12.20 -52.50
CA GLU A 560 -36.66 -11.28 -51.38
C GLU A 560 -36.15 -11.81 -50.02
N SER A 561 -36.20 -13.17 -49.83
CA SER A 561 -35.66 -13.82 -48.67
C SER A 561 -34.12 -13.74 -48.56
N ASN A 562 -33.43 -13.93 -49.67
CA ASN A 562 -31.95 -13.93 -49.69
C ASN A 562 -31.35 -12.53 -49.66
N VAL A 563 -32.03 -11.51 -50.15
CA VAL A 563 -31.59 -10.12 -50.11
C VAL A 563 -31.72 -9.55 -48.70
N GLY A 564 -32.75 -10.00 -47.92
CA GLY A 564 -32.88 -9.62 -46.53
C GLY A 564 -31.77 -10.17 -45.63
N LEU A 565 -31.38 -11.42 -45.83
CA LEU A 565 -30.35 -12.08 -45.06
C LEU A 565 -28.94 -11.54 -45.41
N ALA A 566 -28.68 -11.27 -46.69
CA ALA A 566 -27.41 -10.71 -47.13
C ALA A 566 -27.19 -9.25 -46.65
N LYS A 567 -28.27 -8.45 -46.63
CA LYS A 567 -28.19 -7.10 -46.08
C LYS A 567 -27.93 -7.08 -44.56
N ALA A 568 -28.53 -8.00 -43.83
CA ALA A 568 -28.30 -8.10 -42.40
C ALA A 568 -26.84 -8.53 -42.05
N GLN A 569 -26.31 -9.49 -42.83
CA GLN A 569 -24.92 -9.94 -42.67
C GLN A 569 -23.89 -8.90 -43.11
N ALA A 570 -24.20 -8.17 -44.16
CA ALA A 570 -23.32 -7.11 -44.67
C ALA A 570 -23.25 -5.91 -43.69
N ILE A 571 -24.36 -5.60 -43.01
CA ILE A 571 -24.43 -4.54 -42.03
C ILE A 571 -23.70 -4.94 -40.74
N ASP A 572 -23.80 -6.20 -40.32
CA ASP A 572 -23.09 -6.72 -39.14
C ASP A 572 -21.57 -6.81 -39.37
N ALA A 573 -21.16 -7.21 -40.58
CA ALA A 573 -19.78 -7.21 -40.99
C ALA A 573 -19.20 -5.79 -41.15
N GLN A 574 -20.01 -4.85 -41.58
CA GLN A 574 -19.61 -3.45 -41.79
C GLN A 574 -19.47 -2.71 -40.43
N VAL A 575 -20.34 -3.00 -39.48
CA VAL A 575 -20.26 -2.46 -38.12
C VAL A 575 -19.05 -3.01 -37.39
N LYS A 576 -18.71 -4.30 -37.61
CA LYS A 576 -17.50 -4.91 -37.00
C LYS A 576 -16.19 -4.45 -37.66
N ALA A 577 -16.21 -4.13 -38.94
CA ALA A 577 -15.01 -3.69 -39.66
C ALA A 577 -14.62 -2.23 -39.40
N TYR A 578 -15.56 -1.40 -39.00
CA TYR A 578 -15.35 0.05 -38.84
C TYR A 578 -15.45 0.54 -37.39
N GLY A 579 -15.36 -0.35 -36.40
CA GLY A 579 -15.08 0.05 -34.99
C GLY A 579 -16.24 0.54 -34.17
N GLY A 580 -17.50 0.23 -34.51
CA GLY A 580 -18.62 0.44 -33.59
C GLY A 580 -19.78 1.29 -34.07
N ALA A 581 -20.80 1.40 -33.26
CA ALA A 581 -22.09 2.05 -33.59
C ALA A 581 -21.99 3.54 -33.88
N GLU A 582 -20.96 4.21 -33.43
CA GLU A 582 -20.79 5.66 -33.60
C GLU A 582 -20.49 6.05 -35.05
N PHE A 583 -19.76 5.23 -35.79
CA PHE A 583 -19.42 5.51 -37.18
C PHE A 583 -20.64 5.38 -38.11
N ARG A 584 -21.58 4.50 -37.75
CA ARG A 584 -22.83 4.32 -38.50
C ARG A 584 -23.74 5.55 -38.42
N ILE A 585 -23.75 6.22 -37.28
CA ILE A 585 -24.55 7.45 -37.11
C ILE A 585 -24.01 8.57 -38.02
N ILE A 586 -22.70 8.66 -38.12
CA ILE A 586 -22.05 9.67 -39.03
C ILE A 586 -22.36 9.37 -40.50
N GLN A 587 -22.32 8.11 -40.89
CA GLN A 587 -22.62 7.70 -42.27
C GLN A 587 -24.11 7.89 -42.59
N GLU A 588 -25.02 7.53 -41.66
CA GLU A 588 -26.47 7.72 -41.89
C GLU A 588 -26.87 9.20 -41.92
N VAL A 589 -26.17 10.05 -41.15
CA VAL A 589 -26.34 11.51 -41.21
C VAL A 589 -25.82 12.07 -42.54
N THR A 590 -24.70 11.54 -43.04
CA THR A 590 -24.09 11.98 -44.31
C THR A 590 -24.93 11.53 -45.50
N ASP A 591 -25.47 10.31 -45.45
CA ASP A 591 -26.34 9.78 -46.52
C ASP A 591 -27.70 10.51 -46.53
N LYS A 592 -28.30 10.77 -45.38
CA LYS A 592 -29.53 11.53 -45.27
C LYS A 592 -29.34 13.00 -45.69
N LEU A 593 -28.17 13.57 -45.40
CA LEU A 593 -27.82 14.92 -45.86
C LEU A 593 -27.62 14.95 -47.40
N SER A 594 -27.00 13.92 -47.93
CA SER A 594 -26.80 13.77 -49.38
C SER A 594 -28.12 13.58 -50.12
N ASP A 595 -29.05 12.80 -49.58
CA ASP A 595 -30.39 12.61 -50.14
C ASP A 595 -31.29 13.85 -49.96
N ALA A 596 -31.15 14.58 -48.89
CA ALA A 596 -31.81 15.86 -48.69
C ALA A 596 -31.33 16.92 -49.69
N ILE A 597 -30.06 16.89 -50.08
CA ILE A 597 -29.48 17.80 -51.08
C ILE A 597 -29.93 17.39 -52.48
N LYS A 598 -30.12 16.10 -52.74
CA LYS A 598 -30.61 15.62 -54.08
C LYS A 598 -32.09 15.87 -54.34
N ASN A 599 -32.89 15.91 -53.26
CA ASN A 599 -34.36 15.99 -53.39
C ASN A 599 -34.91 17.40 -53.17
N THR A 600 -34.06 18.36 -52.80
CA THR A 600 -34.45 19.78 -52.65
C THR A 600 -33.82 20.60 -53.74
N SER A 601 -34.63 21.12 -54.65
CA SER A 601 -34.19 22.07 -55.65
C SER A 601 -33.92 23.45 -55.07
N VAL A 602 -33.10 23.51 -54.06
CA VAL A 602 -32.59 24.75 -53.44
C VAL A 602 -31.13 24.88 -53.82
N ASP A 603 -30.83 25.91 -54.53
CA ASP A 603 -29.46 26.26 -54.95
C ASP A 603 -28.63 26.64 -53.68
N ILE A 604 -27.79 25.69 -53.22
CA ILE A 604 -26.94 25.84 -52.04
C ILE A 604 -25.59 26.49 -52.38
N VAL A 605 -25.50 27.04 -53.56
CA VAL A 605 -24.29 27.79 -53.93
C VAL A 605 -24.57 29.29 -53.71
N PRO A 606 -23.96 29.88 -52.72
CA PRO A 606 -24.04 31.34 -52.60
C PRO A 606 -23.29 31.94 -53.81
N ARG A 607 -23.98 32.70 -54.61
CA ARG A 607 -23.35 33.52 -55.65
C ARG A 607 -22.41 34.50 -54.94
N THR A 608 -21.15 34.18 -54.90
CA THR A 608 -20.11 35.13 -54.54
C THR A 608 -19.92 36.05 -55.75
N VAL A 609 -20.46 37.24 -55.62
CA VAL A 609 -20.09 38.33 -56.49
C VAL A 609 -18.69 38.77 -56.12
N VAL A 610 -17.71 38.39 -56.91
CA VAL A 610 -16.36 38.96 -56.79
C VAL A 610 -16.38 40.35 -57.29
N ASN A 611 -16.41 41.31 -56.41
CA ASN A 611 -16.21 42.72 -56.73
C ASN A 611 -14.70 42.97 -56.58
N MET A 612 -14.01 43.10 -57.70
CA MET A 612 -12.64 43.56 -57.77
C MET A 612 -12.65 45.07 -57.78
N GLY A 613 -12.15 45.64 -56.69
CA GLY A 613 -11.83 47.07 -56.68
C GLY A 613 -11.77 47.68 -55.29
N GLY A 614 -10.56 47.98 -54.85
CA GLY A 614 -10.24 49.16 -54.06
C GLY A 614 -10.29 49.09 -52.53
N SER A 615 -9.14 48.99 -51.94
CA SER A 615 -8.66 49.68 -50.73
C SER A 615 -9.62 49.94 -49.57
N GLY A 616 -9.23 49.44 -48.37
CA GLY A 616 -9.57 50.11 -47.13
C GLY A 616 -10.16 49.22 -46.06
N GLU A 617 -9.31 48.98 -45.09
CA GLU A 617 -9.63 48.85 -43.64
C GLU A 617 -10.73 47.93 -43.09
N SER A 618 -10.22 47.07 -42.25
CA SER A 618 -10.74 46.59 -40.96
C SER A 618 -12.10 45.90 -40.89
N GLY A 619 -12.07 44.73 -40.32
CA GLY A 619 -13.17 44.25 -39.51
C GLY A 619 -13.69 42.86 -39.80
N SER A 620 -13.21 41.90 -39.05
CA SER A 620 -13.95 40.83 -38.35
C SER A 620 -15.03 40.06 -39.11
N GLY A 621 -14.87 38.74 -39.11
CA GLY A 621 -15.98 37.81 -39.21
C GLY A 621 -15.83 36.72 -40.24
N GLY A 622 -14.94 35.76 -40.00
CA GLY A 622 -14.87 34.53 -40.77
C GLY A 622 -16.00 33.60 -40.37
N THR A 623 -17.04 33.53 -41.19
CA THR A 623 -17.98 32.41 -41.11
C THR A 623 -17.44 31.29 -41.99
N GLY A 624 -16.63 30.42 -41.34
CA GLY A 624 -16.32 29.12 -41.93
C GLY A 624 -17.61 28.33 -42.13
N THR A 625 -17.87 27.96 -43.37
CA THR A 625 -19.04 27.14 -43.69
C THR A 625 -18.95 25.82 -42.96
N VAL A 626 -20.13 25.32 -42.50
CA VAL A 626 -20.27 24.02 -41.83
C VAL A 626 -19.57 22.88 -42.59
N LEU A 627 -19.45 23.02 -43.90
CA LEU A 627 -18.77 22.07 -44.78
C LEU A 627 -17.25 22.09 -44.61
N ASP A 628 -16.65 23.24 -44.33
CA ASP A 628 -15.20 23.35 -44.09
C ASP A 628 -14.82 22.79 -42.71
N ALA A 629 -15.72 22.95 -41.74
CA ALA A 629 -15.61 22.30 -40.45
C ALA A 629 -15.77 20.76 -40.52
N LEU A 630 -16.67 20.27 -41.37
CA LEU A 630 -16.91 18.85 -41.55
C LEU A 630 -15.79 18.19 -42.38
N LEU A 631 -15.23 18.85 -43.35
CA LEU A 631 -14.05 18.38 -44.12
C LEU A 631 -12.79 18.34 -43.25
N LYS A 632 -12.59 19.32 -42.37
CA LYS A 632 -11.51 19.30 -41.37
C LYS A 632 -11.69 18.19 -40.34
N PHE A 633 -12.94 17.88 -39.97
CA PHE A 633 -13.25 16.79 -39.08
C PHE A 633 -12.93 15.40 -39.67
N ILE A 634 -13.29 15.19 -40.91
CA ILE A 634 -13.04 13.93 -41.63
C ILE A 634 -11.53 13.73 -41.92
N THR A 635 -10.80 14.80 -42.22
CA THR A 635 -9.36 14.73 -42.42
C THR A 635 -8.57 14.49 -41.13
N LEU A 636 -9.04 14.99 -39.98
CA LEU A 636 -8.44 14.76 -38.66
C LEU A 636 -8.61 13.31 -38.18
N ASP A 637 -9.75 12.69 -38.46
CA ASP A 637 -10.00 11.29 -38.11
C ASP A 637 -9.11 10.31 -38.93
N LYS A 638 -8.79 10.62 -40.16
CA LYS A 638 -7.82 9.85 -40.98
C LYS A 638 -6.36 9.98 -40.50
N MET A 639 -6.06 10.99 -39.68
CA MET A 639 -4.73 11.19 -39.09
C MET A 639 -4.58 10.54 -37.69
N GLY A 640 -5.58 9.79 -37.21
CA GLY A 640 -5.51 9.00 -35.97
C GLY A 640 -5.63 9.84 -34.67
N ILE A 641 -6.20 11.04 -34.76
CA ILE A 641 -6.43 11.90 -33.61
C ILE A 641 -7.84 11.65 -33.07
N SER A 642 -7.96 11.14 -31.86
CA SER A 642 -9.24 10.82 -31.22
C SER A 642 -10.06 12.06 -30.93
N ILE A 643 -11.37 11.94 -31.05
CA ILE A 643 -12.36 13.01 -30.72
C ILE A 643 -12.22 13.47 -29.26
N SER A 644 -11.74 12.59 -28.37
CA SER A 644 -11.46 12.90 -26.97
C SER A 644 -10.31 13.92 -26.77
N ASP A 645 -9.36 13.96 -27.69
CA ASP A 645 -8.20 14.86 -27.58
C ASP A 645 -8.54 16.27 -28.10
N ILE A 646 -9.48 16.36 -29.04
CA ILE A 646 -10.00 17.65 -29.53
C ILE A 646 -10.90 18.31 -28.47
N ALA A 647 -11.68 17.53 -27.73
CA ALA A 647 -12.51 18.04 -26.64
C ALA A 647 -11.67 18.57 -25.46
N LYS A 648 -10.50 17.99 -25.20
CA LYS A 648 -9.55 18.49 -24.19
C LYS A 648 -8.81 19.75 -24.64
N ALA A 649 -8.50 19.85 -25.93
CA ALA A 649 -7.86 21.06 -26.48
C ALA A 649 -8.81 22.26 -26.57
N ALA A 650 -10.10 22.02 -26.76
CA ALA A 650 -11.12 23.09 -26.78
C ALA A 650 -11.48 23.64 -25.38
N GLN A 651 -11.14 22.94 -24.30
CA GLN A 651 -11.34 23.40 -22.92
C GLN A 651 -10.18 24.27 -22.38
N GLY A 652 -9.12 24.46 -23.17
CA GLY A 652 -7.92 25.20 -22.77
C GLY A 652 -7.80 26.62 -23.29
N VAL A 653 -8.77 27.13 -24.04
CA VAL A 653 -8.75 28.49 -24.58
C VAL A 653 -10.03 29.21 -24.20
N ASP A 654 -9.85 30.25 -23.44
CA ASP A 654 -10.77 31.29 -23.01
C ASP A 654 -11.55 31.14 -21.71
N SER A 655 -10.97 31.71 -20.69
CA SER A 655 -11.69 32.31 -19.60
C SER A 655 -11.17 33.74 -19.34
N THR A 656 -11.54 34.66 -20.20
CA THR A 656 -11.65 36.07 -19.81
C THR A 656 -12.80 36.74 -20.57
N ALA A 657 -13.69 37.33 -19.78
CA ALA A 657 -14.79 38.25 -20.13
C ALA A 657 -16.09 37.58 -20.65
N VAL A 658 -17.11 37.50 -19.82
CA VAL A 658 -18.21 38.47 -19.73
C VAL A 658 -19.14 38.09 -18.57
N GLU A 659 -19.29 39.03 -17.69
CA GLU A 659 -20.27 39.16 -16.60
C GLU A 659 -21.70 39.26 -17.18
N ALA A 660 -22.64 38.49 -16.65
CA ALA A 660 -23.96 38.94 -16.21
C ALA A 660 -25.00 37.82 -16.06
N ALA A 661 -25.71 37.91 -14.95
CA ALA A 661 -27.07 37.44 -14.66
C ALA A 661 -27.30 36.01 -14.16
N THR A 662 -27.45 35.96 -12.84
CA THR A 662 -28.10 34.99 -11.95
C THR A 662 -29.56 34.65 -12.34
N PRO A 663 -30.19 33.51 -11.87
CA PRO A 663 -30.58 33.41 -10.46
C PRO A 663 -30.48 32.01 -9.78
N ALA A 664 -30.14 32.10 -8.52
CA ALA A 664 -30.63 31.53 -7.27
C ALA A 664 -30.98 30.02 -7.10
N ALA A 665 -30.20 29.40 -6.25
CA ALA A 665 -30.42 28.72 -4.97
C ALA A 665 -31.02 27.27 -4.96
N PRO A 666 -30.87 26.45 -3.89
CA PRO A 666 -30.50 26.78 -2.52
C PRO A 666 -29.43 25.91 -1.82
N ALA A 667 -29.06 26.37 -0.67
CA ALA A 667 -28.04 25.96 0.27
C ALA A 667 -28.36 24.72 1.12
N ALA A 668 -27.30 24.16 1.70
CA ALA A 668 -27.26 23.66 3.09
C ALA A 668 -25.81 23.32 3.51
N PRO A 669 -25.48 23.12 4.83
CA PRO A 669 -24.91 24.22 5.62
C PRO A 669 -23.44 23.91 6.07
N ALA A 670 -22.79 25.00 6.46
CA ALA A 670 -21.44 25.04 7.02
C ALA A 670 -21.42 24.50 8.47
N ALA A 671 -20.27 23.90 8.83
CA ALA A 671 -19.85 23.76 10.21
C ALA A 671 -18.53 24.49 10.42
N ALA A 672 -18.50 25.26 11.49
CA ALA A 672 -17.58 26.31 11.83
C ALA A 672 -16.15 25.87 12.13
N ALA A 673 -15.20 26.66 11.68
CA ALA A 673 -13.85 26.76 12.21
C ALA A 673 -13.80 27.71 13.41
N ALA A 674 -13.21 27.24 14.51
CA ALA A 674 -12.83 28.10 15.62
C ALA A 674 -11.30 28.17 15.68
N THR A 675 -10.83 29.39 15.43
CA THR A 675 -9.47 29.85 15.71
C THR A 675 -9.26 30.01 17.20
N ALA A 676 -8.18 29.49 17.76
CA ALA A 676 -7.59 29.97 19.01
C ALA A 676 -6.08 30.09 18.88
N LYS A 677 -5.59 31.29 18.92
CA LYS A 677 -4.25 31.69 19.29
C LYS A 677 -4.00 31.38 20.76
N ALA A 678 -2.84 30.87 21.10
CA ALA A 678 -2.23 31.10 22.42
C ALA A 678 -0.72 30.93 22.34
N ASP A 679 -0.08 31.92 22.76
CA ASP A 679 1.26 32.29 23.19
C ASP A 679 2.16 31.18 23.75
N ALA A 680 3.42 31.33 23.41
CA ALA A 680 4.55 30.74 24.11
C ALA A 680 4.87 31.49 25.42
N PRO A 681 5.46 30.81 26.42
CA PRO A 681 6.51 31.46 27.17
C PRO A 681 7.82 30.68 27.20
N LYS A 682 8.89 31.47 27.19
CA LYS A 682 10.26 31.13 27.53
C LYS A 682 10.39 30.62 28.98
N ALA A 683 11.14 29.61 29.20
CA ALA A 683 12.29 29.49 30.08
C ALA A 683 12.90 28.08 29.93
#